data_1036a12d9291a950ce6a7678c316880f
#
_entry.id   1036a12d9291a950ce6a7678c316880f
#
_cell.length_a   1.000
_cell.length_b   1.000
_cell.length_c   1.000
_cell.angle_alpha   90.00
_cell.angle_beta   90.00
_cell.angle_gamma   90.00
#
_symmetry.space_group_name_H-M   'P 1'
#
loop_
_entity.id
_entity.type
_entity.pdbx_description
1 polymer ?
#
loop_
_entity_poly.entity_id
_entity_poly.type
_entity_poly.pdbx_seq_one_letter_code
_entity_poly.pdbx_strand_id
1 'polypeptide(L)'
;VTDRLIVRGAREHNLKNVSLDLPRDSLIVFTGLSGSGKSSLAFDTIFAEGQRRYVESLSSYARQFLGQMDKPDVDFIEGLSPAVSIDQKSTSRNPRSTVGTITEVYDYLRLLFARIGKPHCPECRRPISRQSPQAIVDKVLALPEGSRFQVLSPLVRERKGEFVDLFADLQTKGYSRARVDGETIQLSEPPTLKKQEKHTIEVVIDRLTVKDGAKRRLTDSVETALGLSGGMVILDFVDLAQDDPERERMYSEHLYCPYDDLSFEELEPRSFSFNSPFGACPECTGIGTRMEVDPELIVPDEDKSLDEGAVSPWSLGHTRDYFQRLVGALAGELGFRTDIPWAGLPLRAKKALLYGHKTQIEVRYRNRYGRERAYTTAFEGAVPFVKRRHSESESDASRERFEGYMREVPCPTCEGTRLKPIVLAVTVMEKSIAEVAAMSISECADFLGRMRLDARDKKIAERVLKEVNERLRFLVDVGLDYLSLNRAAGTLSGGEAQRIRLATQIGSGLVGVLYVLDEPSIGLHQRDNHRLIETLVRLRDMGNTLIVVEHDEDTIKVADWVVDIGPGAGEHGGKVVHSGSLKELLANPESMTGQYLSGKRSIPVPDVRRPVNGERRLTVHGAKENNLRDIDVSFPLGVLTAVTGVSGSGKSTLVNDILYTHLARELNGARSVPGRHTRVEGDDLVDKVVHVDQSPIGRTPRSNPATYTGVFDHVRKLFAETMEAKVRGYLPGRFSFNVKGGRCENCSGDGTIKIEMNFLPDVYVPCEVCHGDRYNRETLEVHYKGKSIAEVLDMPIEEALDFFEAVPTIARHLRTLNEVGLGYVRLGQSAPTLSGGEAQRVKLASELQKRSTGRTVYVLDEPTTGLHFEDISKLIKVLSGLVDKGNSVIVIEHNLDVIKTADWVVDMGPEGGYGGGLVVAEGTPEQVASVGASHTGKFLRDILGADRVSDAAVPVARTAKKAATGKKAAPAKKAASAKKAAAAKKAAVVKQAAPAKKATRARKA
;
A
#
# COMPACT_ATOMS: atom_id res chain seq x y z
N VAL A 1 -37.71 21.72 15.36
CA VAL A 1 -36.60 21.27 14.50
C VAL A 1 -37.08 21.43 13.07
N THR A 2 -36.42 22.26 12.27
CA THR A 2 -36.77 22.47 10.85
C THR A 2 -36.50 21.16 10.10
N ASP A 3 -37.49 20.65 9.33
CA ASP A 3 -37.36 19.43 8.50
C ASP A 3 -36.51 19.67 7.27
N ARG A 4 -35.79 20.78 7.18
CA ARG A 4 -34.98 21.18 6.03
C ARG A 4 -33.64 21.76 6.47
N LEU A 5 -32.64 21.50 5.62
CA LEU A 5 -31.35 22.15 5.61
C LEU A 5 -31.43 23.34 4.66
N ILE A 6 -31.35 24.57 5.20
CA ILE A 6 -31.51 25.80 4.43
C ILE A 6 -30.17 26.49 4.30
N VAL A 7 -29.70 26.71 3.09
CA VAL A 7 -28.48 27.47 2.76
C VAL A 7 -28.89 28.76 2.07
N ARG A 8 -28.32 29.91 2.50
CA ARG A 8 -28.57 31.23 1.89
C ARG A 8 -27.27 31.95 1.65
N GLY A 9 -27.10 32.40 0.39
CA GLY A 9 -26.03 33.30 0.02
C GLY A 9 -24.63 32.69 0.04
N ALA A 10 -24.45 31.44 -0.39
CA ALA A 10 -23.14 30.81 -0.48
C ALA A 10 -22.33 31.40 -1.64
N ARG A 11 -21.09 31.85 -1.37
CA ARG A 11 -20.22 32.56 -2.30
C ARG A 11 -18.78 32.01 -2.29
N GLU A 12 -18.55 30.84 -1.65
CA GLU A 12 -17.23 30.25 -1.56
C GLU A 12 -16.70 29.91 -2.97
N HIS A 13 -15.43 30.21 -3.23
CA HIS A 13 -14.77 30.00 -4.52
C HIS A 13 -15.55 30.60 -5.72
N ASN A 14 -16.07 29.72 -6.60
CA ASN A 14 -16.80 30.12 -7.79
C ASN A 14 -18.32 30.21 -7.61
N LEU A 15 -18.84 30.00 -6.40
CA LEU A 15 -20.29 30.04 -6.14
C LEU A 15 -20.84 31.45 -6.27
N LYS A 16 -21.98 31.56 -6.96
CA LYS A 16 -22.63 32.83 -7.28
C LYS A 16 -23.88 33.09 -6.43
N ASN A 17 -23.68 33.36 -5.12
CA ASN A 17 -24.74 33.64 -4.18
C ASN A 17 -25.83 32.55 -4.13
N VAL A 18 -25.39 31.30 -3.97
CA VAL A 18 -26.25 30.10 -4.04
C VAL A 18 -27.14 30.01 -2.80
N SER A 19 -28.46 29.79 -3.03
CA SER A 19 -29.42 29.52 -1.98
C SER A 19 -30.18 28.23 -2.28
N LEU A 20 -30.31 27.33 -1.26
CA LEU A 20 -30.91 26.01 -1.38
C LEU A 20 -31.79 25.70 -0.16
N ASP A 21 -32.86 24.93 -0.41
CA ASP A 21 -33.72 24.31 0.60
C ASP A 21 -33.69 22.79 0.38
N LEU A 22 -32.93 22.06 1.18
CA LEU A 22 -32.72 20.63 1.06
C LEU A 22 -33.54 19.83 2.07
N PRO A 23 -34.10 18.67 1.70
CA PRO A 23 -34.77 17.79 2.65
C PRO A 23 -33.76 17.16 3.61
N ARG A 24 -34.14 16.94 4.88
CA ARG A 24 -33.37 16.14 5.82
C ARG A 24 -33.75 14.68 5.72
N ASP A 25 -32.95 13.80 6.33
CA ASP A 25 -33.12 12.35 6.38
C ASP A 25 -33.32 11.75 4.96
N SER A 26 -32.54 12.25 4.01
CA SER A 26 -32.65 11.97 2.59
C SER A 26 -31.26 11.76 1.97
N LEU A 27 -31.23 11.04 0.87
CA LEU A 27 -30.06 10.93 0.00
C LEU A 27 -30.12 12.04 -1.06
N ILE A 28 -29.22 13.02 -0.92
CA ILE A 28 -29.12 14.20 -1.78
C ILE A 28 -27.88 14.07 -2.65
N VAL A 29 -28.04 14.08 -3.96
CA VAL A 29 -26.89 14.02 -4.88
C VAL A 29 -26.60 15.40 -5.46
N PHE A 30 -25.35 15.85 -5.32
CA PHE A 30 -24.83 17.05 -5.99
C PHE A 30 -24.10 16.61 -7.26
N THR A 31 -24.60 17.03 -8.41
CA THR A 31 -24.06 16.69 -9.73
C THR A 31 -23.75 17.93 -10.57
N GLY A 32 -23.20 17.78 -11.78
CA GLY A 32 -22.84 18.86 -12.69
C GLY A 32 -21.41 18.72 -13.23
N LEU A 33 -21.00 19.59 -14.12
CA LEU A 33 -19.68 19.56 -14.77
C LEU A 33 -18.52 19.61 -13.75
N SER A 34 -17.36 19.06 -14.13
CA SER A 34 -16.14 19.21 -13.33
C SER A 34 -15.78 20.69 -13.19
N GLY A 35 -15.44 21.13 -11.95
CA GLY A 35 -15.18 22.55 -11.66
C GLY A 35 -16.43 23.45 -11.60
N SER A 36 -17.66 22.91 -11.58
CA SER A 36 -18.89 23.71 -11.49
C SER A 36 -19.17 24.31 -10.10
N GLY A 37 -18.47 23.87 -9.04
CA GLY A 37 -18.65 24.36 -7.67
C GLY A 37 -19.35 23.37 -6.72
N LYS A 38 -19.52 22.09 -7.13
CA LYS A 38 -20.15 21.03 -6.31
C LYS A 38 -19.45 20.86 -4.96
N SER A 39 -18.14 20.61 -5.00
CA SER A 39 -17.34 20.38 -3.79
C SER A 39 -17.24 21.64 -2.94
N SER A 40 -17.18 22.84 -3.56
CA SER A 40 -17.21 24.12 -2.82
C SER A 40 -18.49 24.31 -2.03
N LEU A 41 -19.64 23.88 -2.58
CA LEU A 41 -20.91 23.93 -1.86
C LEU A 41 -21.02 22.86 -0.78
N ALA A 42 -20.67 21.60 -1.11
CA ALA A 42 -20.82 20.46 -0.20
C ALA A 42 -19.80 20.49 0.96
N PHE A 43 -18.50 20.67 0.65
CA PHE A 43 -17.41 20.58 1.62
C PHE A 43 -17.00 21.93 2.16
N ASP A 44 -16.65 22.90 1.30
CA ASP A 44 -16.11 24.19 1.75
C ASP A 44 -17.17 25.12 2.33
N THR A 45 -18.46 24.85 2.07
CA THR A 45 -19.57 25.64 2.63
C THR A 45 -20.38 24.84 3.67
N ILE A 46 -21.10 23.79 3.29
CA ILE A 46 -22.07 23.11 4.19
C ILE A 46 -21.33 22.32 5.28
N PHE A 47 -20.37 21.48 4.90
CA PHE A 47 -19.60 20.68 5.86
C PHE A 47 -18.73 21.58 6.74
N ALA A 48 -18.02 22.55 6.18
CA ALA A 48 -17.15 23.46 6.92
C ALA A 48 -17.91 24.24 7.99
N GLU A 49 -19.10 24.78 7.67
CA GLU A 49 -19.95 25.48 8.66
C GLU A 49 -20.48 24.51 9.73
N GLY A 50 -20.87 23.28 9.34
CA GLY A 50 -21.31 22.25 10.29
C GLY A 50 -20.20 21.87 11.27
N GLN A 51 -18.99 21.67 10.79
CA GLN A 51 -17.81 21.36 11.61
C GLN A 51 -17.42 22.57 12.50
N ARG A 52 -17.42 23.78 11.95
CA ARG A 52 -17.13 25.00 12.71
C ARG A 52 -18.06 25.14 13.92
N ARG A 53 -19.38 25.02 13.71
CA ARG A 53 -20.38 25.10 14.81
C ARG A 53 -20.19 23.99 15.83
N TYR A 54 -19.86 22.78 15.40
CA TYR A 54 -19.55 21.67 16.29
C TYR A 54 -18.34 22.00 17.18
N VAL A 55 -17.23 22.45 16.57
CA VAL A 55 -16.01 22.84 17.29
C VAL A 55 -16.27 24.00 18.26
N GLU A 56 -17.07 25.00 17.87
CA GLU A 56 -17.46 26.12 18.74
C GLU A 56 -18.30 25.69 19.95
N SER A 57 -19.03 24.58 19.82
CA SER A 57 -19.82 24.02 20.94
C SER A 57 -18.94 23.31 21.99
N LEU A 58 -17.69 22.99 21.67
CA LEU A 58 -16.75 22.31 22.57
C LEU A 58 -16.19 23.26 23.62
N SER A 59 -15.59 22.69 24.68
CA SER A 59 -14.92 23.46 25.72
C SER A 59 -13.81 24.36 25.20
N SER A 60 -13.50 25.47 25.88
CA SER A 60 -12.38 26.36 25.49
C SER A 60 -11.04 25.65 25.42
N TYR A 61 -10.82 24.64 26.25
CA TYR A 61 -9.65 23.80 26.23
C TYR A 61 -9.56 22.95 24.92
N ALA A 62 -10.63 22.29 24.53
CA ALA A 62 -10.68 21.50 23.31
C ALA A 62 -10.49 22.39 22.06
N ARG A 63 -11.05 23.58 22.03
CA ARG A 63 -10.87 24.57 20.94
C ARG A 63 -9.43 25.02 20.74
N GLN A 64 -8.63 25.12 21.82
CA GLN A 64 -7.20 25.45 21.71
C GLN A 64 -6.40 24.40 20.93
N PHE A 65 -6.80 23.13 20.95
CA PHE A 65 -6.16 22.05 20.22
C PHE A 65 -6.66 21.92 18.79
N LEU A 66 -7.92 22.26 18.52
CA LEU A 66 -8.53 22.11 17.19
C LEU A 66 -8.32 23.32 16.27
N GLY A 67 -7.80 24.42 16.82
CA GLY A 67 -7.61 25.67 16.07
C GLY A 67 -8.91 26.44 15.83
N GLN A 68 -8.78 27.65 15.32
CA GLN A 68 -9.91 28.46 14.88
C GLN A 68 -10.17 28.15 13.41
N MET A 69 -11.36 27.67 13.10
CA MET A 69 -11.78 27.40 11.72
C MET A 69 -12.31 28.69 11.09
N ASP A 70 -11.91 28.98 9.87
CA ASP A 70 -12.43 30.10 9.11
C ASP A 70 -13.93 29.94 8.85
N LYS A 71 -14.67 31.01 8.91
CA LYS A 71 -16.10 31.02 8.59
C LYS A 71 -16.23 31.04 7.05
N PRO A 72 -16.94 30.05 6.45
CA PRO A 72 -17.17 30.08 5.01
C PRO A 72 -17.98 31.31 4.60
N ASP A 73 -17.77 31.76 3.35
CA ASP A 73 -18.52 32.88 2.78
C ASP A 73 -19.96 32.47 2.44
N VAL A 74 -20.79 32.53 3.47
CA VAL A 74 -22.22 32.22 3.40
C VAL A 74 -22.98 33.14 4.37
N ASP A 75 -24.16 33.61 3.96
CA ASP A 75 -24.97 34.47 4.79
C ASP A 75 -25.42 33.72 6.05
N PHE A 76 -26.11 32.59 5.89
CA PHE A 76 -26.44 31.68 6.99
C PHE A 76 -26.81 30.29 6.48
N ILE A 77 -26.64 29.27 7.37
CA ILE A 77 -27.13 27.91 7.17
C ILE A 77 -27.97 27.52 8.39
N GLU A 78 -29.21 27.02 8.16
CA GLU A 78 -30.10 26.53 9.18
C GLU A 78 -30.37 25.05 9.03
N GLY A 79 -30.67 24.35 10.13
CA GLY A 79 -30.98 22.91 10.09
C GLY A 79 -29.77 21.97 10.03
N LEU A 80 -28.52 22.47 10.27
CA LEU A 80 -27.32 21.63 10.31
C LEU A 80 -27.37 20.64 11.48
N SER A 81 -27.08 19.37 11.13
CA SER A 81 -26.72 18.31 12.08
C SER A 81 -25.20 18.24 12.28
N PRO A 82 -24.68 17.51 13.28
CA PRO A 82 -23.28 17.17 13.34
C PRO A 82 -22.83 16.60 12.01
N ALA A 83 -21.78 17.17 11.42
CA ALA A 83 -21.35 16.83 10.07
C ALA A 83 -20.10 15.93 10.08
N VAL A 84 -20.10 14.90 9.23
CA VAL A 84 -18.99 13.98 8.99
C VAL A 84 -18.63 13.98 7.51
N SER A 85 -17.37 14.27 7.19
CA SER A 85 -16.85 14.20 5.83
C SER A 85 -16.16 12.87 5.56
N ILE A 86 -16.42 12.33 4.36
CA ILE A 86 -15.74 11.14 3.84
C ILE A 86 -15.14 11.51 2.48
N ASP A 87 -13.96 12.11 2.53
CA ASP A 87 -13.20 12.58 1.37
C ASP A 87 -12.24 11.52 0.81
N GLN A 88 -11.76 11.76 -0.40
CA GLN A 88 -10.82 10.88 -1.10
C GLN A 88 -9.35 11.16 -0.74
N LYS A 89 -9.01 12.38 -0.28
CA LYS A 89 -7.63 12.92 -0.27
C LYS A 89 -6.72 12.38 0.81
N SER A 90 -7.19 11.74 1.86
CA SER A 90 -6.38 11.38 3.03
C SER A 90 -6.12 9.89 3.19
N THR A 91 -5.22 9.32 2.40
CA THR A 91 -4.62 8.02 2.74
C THR A 91 -3.55 8.22 3.82
N SER A 92 -3.67 7.48 4.93
CA SER A 92 -2.64 7.50 5.98
C SER A 92 -1.30 6.99 5.41
N ARG A 93 -0.27 7.82 5.48
CA ARG A 93 1.10 7.43 5.10
C ARG A 93 1.85 6.72 6.22
N ASN A 94 1.20 6.46 7.34
CA ASN A 94 1.83 5.76 8.46
C ASN A 94 2.02 4.28 8.10
N PRO A 95 3.26 3.75 8.02
CA PRO A 95 3.53 2.36 7.63
C PRO A 95 3.00 1.34 8.65
N ARG A 96 2.65 1.80 9.86
CA ARG A 96 2.05 0.95 10.90
C ARG A 96 0.53 0.87 10.82
N SER A 97 -0.13 1.71 10.02
CA SER A 97 -1.58 1.62 9.82
C SER A 97 -1.91 0.48 8.86
N THR A 98 -2.87 -0.35 9.25
CA THR A 98 -3.41 -1.46 8.44
C THR A 98 -4.92 -1.37 8.34
N VAL A 99 -5.53 -2.09 7.40
CA VAL A 99 -6.99 -2.20 7.31
C VAL A 99 -7.57 -2.57 8.67
N GLY A 100 -7.01 -3.60 9.34
CA GLY A 100 -7.49 -4.05 10.66
C GLY A 100 -7.41 -3.01 11.77
N THR A 101 -6.39 -2.11 11.74
CA THR A 101 -6.26 -1.05 12.77
C THR A 101 -7.16 0.14 12.48
N ILE A 102 -7.38 0.51 11.22
CA ILE A 102 -8.28 1.62 10.85
C ILE A 102 -9.73 1.25 11.14
N THR A 103 -10.10 0.00 10.93
CA THR A 103 -11.46 -0.54 11.17
C THR A 103 -11.69 -0.97 12.61
N GLU A 104 -10.69 -0.85 13.48
CA GLU A 104 -10.70 -1.32 14.87
C GLU A 104 -10.87 -2.85 15.01
N VAL A 105 -11.06 -3.60 13.93
CA VAL A 105 -11.20 -5.08 13.96
C VAL A 105 -10.00 -5.73 14.64
N TYR A 106 -8.80 -5.24 14.37
CA TYR A 106 -7.57 -5.77 14.98
C TYR A 106 -7.54 -5.57 16.50
N ASP A 107 -8.12 -4.49 17.03
CA ASP A 107 -8.18 -4.23 18.47
C ASP A 107 -9.07 -5.25 19.19
N TYR A 108 -10.19 -5.61 18.58
CA TYR A 108 -11.03 -6.67 19.09
C TYR A 108 -10.40 -8.07 18.94
N LEU A 109 -9.68 -8.33 17.84
CA LEU A 109 -8.92 -9.58 17.69
C LEU A 109 -7.84 -9.70 18.79
N ARG A 110 -7.11 -8.64 19.11
CA ARG A 110 -6.15 -8.63 20.22
C ARG A 110 -6.80 -8.98 21.56
N LEU A 111 -7.99 -8.45 21.82
CA LEU A 111 -8.76 -8.76 23.00
C LEU A 111 -9.19 -10.24 23.00
N LEU A 112 -9.66 -10.75 21.87
CA LEU A 112 -10.07 -12.16 21.71
C LEU A 112 -8.90 -13.09 22.01
N PHE A 113 -7.74 -12.88 21.36
CA PHE A 113 -6.55 -13.71 21.55
C PHE A 113 -5.99 -13.64 22.97
N ALA A 114 -6.06 -12.47 23.63
CA ALA A 114 -5.63 -12.32 25.01
C ALA A 114 -6.54 -13.09 26.01
N ARG A 115 -7.82 -13.29 25.67
CA ARG A 115 -8.81 -13.88 26.59
C ARG A 115 -9.02 -15.38 26.40
N ILE A 116 -9.04 -15.86 25.14
CA ILE A 116 -9.30 -17.26 24.82
C ILE A 116 -8.15 -17.94 24.05
N GLY A 117 -7.08 -17.21 23.75
CA GLY A 117 -5.92 -17.74 23.06
C GLY A 117 -5.20 -18.80 23.87
N LYS A 118 -4.81 -19.89 23.22
CA LYS A 118 -4.05 -20.99 23.81
C LYS A 118 -2.59 -20.83 23.47
N PRO A 119 -1.72 -20.52 24.45
CA PRO A 119 -0.29 -20.38 24.21
C PRO A 119 0.38 -21.73 23.96
N HIS A 120 1.30 -21.74 23.00
CA HIS A 120 2.17 -22.86 22.66
C HIS A 120 3.62 -22.40 22.70
N CYS A 121 4.55 -23.29 22.94
CA CYS A 121 5.96 -22.98 22.82
C CYS A 121 6.34 -22.73 21.35
N PRO A 122 7.01 -21.63 20.99
CA PRO A 122 7.43 -21.38 19.62
C PRO A 122 8.45 -22.41 19.10
N GLU A 123 9.24 -23.02 19.98
CA GLU A 123 10.27 -24.01 19.62
C GLU A 123 9.68 -25.42 19.52
N CYS A 124 9.20 -26.00 20.64
CA CYS A 124 8.69 -27.38 20.66
C CYS A 124 7.21 -27.53 20.33
N ARG A 125 6.47 -26.41 20.14
CA ARG A 125 5.03 -26.34 19.80
C ARG A 125 4.07 -27.01 20.82
N ARG A 126 4.57 -27.37 22.01
CA ARG A 126 3.73 -27.95 23.06
C ARG A 126 2.82 -26.86 23.68
N PRO A 127 1.58 -27.21 24.06
CA PRO A 127 0.68 -26.29 24.73
C PRO A 127 1.24 -25.89 26.11
N ILE A 128 1.15 -24.62 26.42
CA ILE A 128 1.59 -24.04 27.69
C ILE A 128 0.36 -23.62 28.48
N SER A 129 0.27 -24.02 29.72
CA SER A 129 -0.83 -23.65 30.61
C SER A 129 -0.34 -23.31 32.01
N ARG A 130 -0.96 -22.32 32.63
CA ARG A 130 -0.81 -22.10 34.05
C ARG A 130 -1.41 -23.30 34.81
N GLN A 131 -0.71 -23.76 35.82
CA GLN A 131 -1.16 -24.83 36.65
C GLN A 131 -1.26 -24.33 38.09
N SER A 132 -2.47 -24.31 38.66
CA SER A 132 -2.62 -24.02 40.07
C SER A 132 -2.03 -25.16 40.91
N PRO A 133 -1.54 -24.87 42.14
CA PRO A 133 -1.05 -25.91 43.05
C PRO A 133 -2.03 -27.09 43.15
N GLN A 134 -3.33 -26.79 43.26
CA GLN A 134 -4.36 -27.80 43.31
C GLN A 134 -4.44 -28.67 42.03
N ALA A 135 -4.33 -28.05 40.83
CA ALA A 135 -4.33 -28.76 39.57
C ALA A 135 -3.09 -29.68 39.41
N ILE A 136 -1.94 -29.26 39.94
CA ILE A 136 -0.71 -30.07 39.99
C ILE A 136 -0.96 -31.28 40.90
N VAL A 137 -1.47 -31.06 42.11
CA VAL A 137 -1.78 -32.09 43.07
C VAL A 137 -2.77 -33.10 42.51
N ASP A 138 -3.85 -32.65 41.90
CA ASP A 138 -4.88 -33.54 41.32
C ASP A 138 -4.31 -34.39 40.17
N LYS A 139 -3.41 -33.85 39.34
CA LYS A 139 -2.69 -34.62 38.31
C LYS A 139 -1.77 -35.69 38.89
N VAL A 140 -1.08 -35.37 39.98
CA VAL A 140 -0.19 -36.33 40.66
C VAL A 140 -0.95 -37.43 41.31
N LEU A 141 -2.09 -37.13 41.95
CA LEU A 141 -2.97 -38.12 42.57
C LEU A 141 -3.69 -39.02 41.56
N ALA A 142 -3.80 -38.60 40.30
CA ALA A 142 -4.37 -39.47 39.23
C ALA A 142 -3.36 -40.52 38.70
N LEU A 143 -2.08 -40.47 39.14
CA LEU A 143 -1.08 -41.49 38.82
C LEU A 143 -1.36 -42.83 39.57
N PRO A 144 -0.77 -43.96 39.11
CA PRO A 144 -0.93 -45.24 39.77
C PRO A 144 -0.58 -45.20 41.26
N GLU A 145 -1.41 -45.80 42.09
CA GLU A 145 -1.17 -45.94 43.53
C GLU A 145 0.18 -46.67 43.82
N GLY A 146 0.99 -46.15 44.71
CA GLY A 146 2.31 -46.68 45.03
C GLY A 146 3.47 -45.99 44.33
N SER A 147 3.23 -45.13 43.31
CA SER A 147 4.27 -44.36 42.61
C SER A 147 5.03 -43.49 43.60
N ARG A 148 6.38 -43.62 43.61
CA ARG A 148 7.26 -42.83 44.49
C ARG A 148 7.94 -41.67 43.74
N PHE A 149 7.92 -40.50 44.35
CA PHE A 149 8.51 -39.32 43.74
C PHE A 149 9.08 -38.35 44.80
N GLN A 150 9.99 -37.48 44.34
CA GLN A 150 10.50 -36.36 45.09
C GLN A 150 9.89 -35.05 44.58
N VAL A 151 9.53 -34.15 45.49
CA VAL A 151 9.16 -32.79 45.21
C VAL A 151 10.40 -31.91 45.31
N LEU A 152 10.81 -31.33 44.17
CA LEU A 152 11.98 -30.52 44.06
C LEU A 152 11.60 -29.06 43.71
N SER A 153 12.31 -28.09 44.31
CA SER A 153 12.22 -26.68 44.03
C SER A 153 13.48 -26.23 43.27
N PRO A 154 13.42 -25.88 41.97
CA PRO A 154 14.57 -25.43 41.22
C PRO A 154 14.90 -23.97 41.54
N LEU A 155 16.10 -23.74 42.14
CA LEU A 155 16.57 -22.40 42.53
C LEU A 155 17.62 -21.81 41.60
N VAL A 156 18.45 -22.68 41.04
CA VAL A 156 19.46 -22.30 40.06
C VAL A 156 19.39 -23.27 38.90
N ARG A 157 19.35 -22.74 37.67
CA ARG A 157 19.33 -23.53 36.42
C ARG A 157 20.43 -23.02 35.51
N GLU A 158 21.37 -23.87 35.16
CA GLU A 158 22.49 -23.58 34.24
C GLU A 158 23.21 -22.23 34.47
N ARG A 159 23.37 -21.78 35.69
CA ARG A 159 24.05 -20.52 36.04
C ARG A 159 25.41 -20.74 36.59
N LYS A 160 26.35 -19.89 36.19
CA LYS A 160 27.71 -19.87 36.74
C LYS A 160 27.75 -19.22 38.14
N GLY A 161 28.49 -19.79 39.07
CA GLY A 161 28.63 -19.26 40.42
C GLY A 161 29.02 -20.32 41.42
N GLU A 162 29.49 -19.88 42.60
CA GLU A 162 29.86 -20.76 43.75
C GLU A 162 28.68 -21.04 44.69
N PHE A 163 27.66 -20.22 44.68
CA PHE A 163 26.37 -20.33 45.40
C PHE A 163 26.46 -20.61 46.91
N VAL A 164 27.57 -20.23 47.58
CA VAL A 164 27.82 -20.47 49.00
C VAL A 164 26.72 -19.84 49.87
N ASP A 165 26.36 -18.59 49.60
CA ASP A 165 25.32 -17.88 50.34
C ASP A 165 23.95 -18.56 50.19
N LEU A 166 23.63 -19.12 49.01
CA LEU A 166 22.41 -19.85 48.77
C LEU A 166 22.32 -21.13 49.63
N PHE A 167 23.40 -21.90 49.73
CA PHE A 167 23.44 -23.08 50.57
C PHE A 167 23.29 -22.73 52.05
N ALA A 168 23.92 -21.65 52.53
CA ALA A 168 23.77 -21.14 53.89
C ALA A 168 22.34 -20.69 54.21
N ASP A 169 21.67 -20.00 53.28
CA ASP A 169 20.27 -19.59 53.42
C ASP A 169 19.33 -20.78 53.49
N LEU A 170 19.52 -21.81 52.64
CA LEU A 170 18.76 -23.04 52.66
C LEU A 170 18.91 -23.82 53.95
N GLN A 171 20.11 -23.92 54.52
CA GLN A 171 20.36 -24.52 55.84
C GLN A 171 19.63 -23.76 56.96
N THR A 172 19.69 -22.43 56.94
CA THR A 172 19.00 -21.57 57.90
C THR A 172 17.48 -21.75 57.86
N LYS A 173 16.92 -21.96 56.63
CA LYS A 173 15.50 -22.27 56.43
C LYS A 173 15.09 -23.68 56.77
N GLY A 174 16.03 -24.54 57.18
CA GLY A 174 15.76 -25.88 57.70
C GLY A 174 15.73 -26.99 56.66
N TYR A 175 16.12 -26.70 55.38
CA TYR A 175 16.23 -27.75 54.39
C TYR A 175 17.44 -28.65 54.65
N SER A 176 17.28 -29.96 54.45
CA SER A 176 18.36 -30.92 54.74
C SER A 176 19.07 -31.45 53.53
N ARG A 177 18.45 -31.36 52.34
CA ARG A 177 18.97 -31.94 51.10
C ARG A 177 18.72 -31.06 49.90
N ALA A 178 19.68 -31.07 48.98
CA ALA A 178 19.56 -30.48 47.65
C ALA A 178 20.04 -31.47 46.57
N ARG A 179 19.59 -31.33 45.35
CA ARG A 179 20.15 -31.96 44.17
C ARG A 179 21.01 -30.92 43.44
N VAL A 180 22.28 -31.21 43.27
CA VAL A 180 23.24 -30.33 42.58
C VAL A 180 23.79 -31.09 41.39
N ASP A 181 23.62 -30.54 40.20
CA ASP A 181 24.03 -31.14 38.91
C ASP A 181 23.60 -32.61 38.77
N GLY A 182 22.38 -32.91 39.25
CA GLY A 182 21.76 -34.24 39.20
C GLY A 182 22.08 -35.17 40.39
N GLU A 183 23.03 -34.83 41.25
CA GLU A 183 23.41 -35.61 42.44
C GLU A 183 22.74 -35.09 43.71
N THR A 184 22.12 -35.93 44.52
CA THR A 184 21.51 -35.55 45.78
C THR A 184 22.57 -35.42 46.88
N ILE A 185 22.74 -34.28 47.49
CA ILE A 185 23.67 -33.95 48.54
C ILE A 185 22.97 -33.62 49.85
N GLN A 186 23.72 -33.72 50.99
CA GLN A 186 23.31 -33.18 52.28
C GLN A 186 23.73 -31.72 52.38
N LEU A 187 22.80 -30.84 52.73
CA LEU A 187 23.10 -29.41 52.90
C LEU A 187 23.98 -29.12 54.14
N SER A 188 24.11 -30.06 55.06
CA SER A 188 25.09 -29.98 56.19
C SER A 188 26.54 -29.89 55.71
N GLU A 189 26.87 -30.46 54.55
CA GLU A 189 28.19 -30.49 53.94
C GLU A 189 28.06 -30.12 52.45
N PRO A 190 27.82 -28.83 52.11
CA PRO A 190 27.62 -28.42 50.74
C PRO A 190 28.91 -28.55 49.92
N PRO A 191 28.82 -28.95 48.63
CA PRO A 191 30.02 -29.07 47.81
C PRO A 191 30.56 -27.70 47.43
N THR A 192 31.87 -27.60 47.21
CA THR A 192 32.51 -26.41 46.67
C THR A 192 32.34 -26.40 45.16
N LEU A 193 31.51 -25.49 44.64
CA LEU A 193 31.19 -25.37 43.20
C LEU A 193 32.22 -24.47 42.51
N LYS A 194 32.49 -24.76 41.24
CA LYS A 194 33.42 -23.97 40.43
C LYS A 194 32.76 -22.74 39.82
N LYS A 195 33.29 -21.57 40.11
CA LYS A 195 32.74 -20.26 39.68
C LYS A 195 32.50 -20.14 38.16
N GLN A 196 33.26 -20.83 37.31
CA GLN A 196 33.22 -20.71 35.86
C GLN A 196 32.35 -21.78 35.16
N GLU A 197 31.93 -22.80 35.90
CA GLU A 197 31.04 -23.87 35.42
C GLU A 197 29.58 -23.51 35.66
N LYS A 198 28.70 -24.05 34.81
CA LYS A 198 27.27 -23.89 34.99
C LYS A 198 26.77 -24.96 35.98
N HIS A 199 25.93 -24.55 36.90
CA HIS A 199 25.36 -25.43 37.90
C HIS A 199 23.85 -25.34 37.92
N THR A 200 23.20 -26.48 38.25
CA THR A 200 21.78 -26.60 38.52
C THR A 200 21.59 -27.03 39.96
N ILE A 201 20.81 -26.24 40.72
CA ILE A 201 20.61 -26.49 42.16
C ILE A 201 19.08 -26.54 42.42
N GLU A 202 18.62 -27.67 42.93
CA GLU A 202 17.24 -27.93 43.27
C GLU A 202 17.12 -28.42 44.71
N VAL A 203 16.21 -27.81 45.47
CA VAL A 203 16.02 -28.21 46.88
C VAL A 203 14.97 -29.35 46.94
N VAL A 204 15.30 -30.40 47.68
CA VAL A 204 14.37 -31.50 47.98
C VAL A 204 13.45 -31.04 49.08
N ILE A 205 12.19 -30.74 48.71
CA ILE A 205 11.14 -30.32 49.66
C ILE A 205 10.59 -31.51 50.41
N ASP A 206 10.19 -32.57 49.66
CA ASP A 206 9.59 -33.77 50.22
C ASP A 206 9.83 -35.03 49.38
N ARG A 207 9.61 -36.19 49.98
CA ARG A 207 9.60 -37.50 49.33
C ARG A 207 8.26 -38.20 49.63
N LEU A 208 7.50 -38.43 48.60
CA LEU A 208 6.12 -38.87 48.73
C LEU A 208 5.84 -40.13 47.90
N THR A 209 4.78 -40.80 48.29
CA THR A 209 4.21 -41.90 47.49
C THR A 209 2.75 -41.60 47.25
N VAL A 210 2.27 -41.89 46.06
CA VAL A 210 0.85 -41.75 45.72
C VAL A 210 0.05 -42.79 46.53
N LYS A 211 -0.78 -42.30 47.46
CA LYS A 211 -1.68 -43.13 48.27
C LYS A 211 -2.86 -42.32 48.81
N ASP A 212 -3.94 -42.99 49.17
CA ASP A 212 -5.04 -42.32 49.82
C ASP A 212 -4.58 -41.56 51.09
N GLY A 213 -5.04 -40.28 51.22
CA GLY A 213 -4.66 -39.40 52.33
C GLY A 213 -3.41 -38.56 52.13
N ALA A 214 -2.63 -38.78 51.05
CA ALA A 214 -1.40 -37.97 50.80
C ALA A 214 -1.70 -36.53 50.32
N LYS A 215 -2.97 -36.23 49.95
CA LYS A 215 -3.41 -34.95 49.31
C LYS A 215 -2.94 -33.72 50.07
N ARG A 216 -3.17 -33.65 51.39
CA ARG A 216 -2.80 -32.46 52.21
C ARG A 216 -1.29 -32.24 52.22
N ARG A 217 -0.53 -33.29 52.49
CA ARG A 217 0.96 -33.21 52.59
C ARG A 217 1.53 -32.88 51.19
N LEU A 218 0.99 -33.42 50.11
CA LEU A 218 1.41 -33.11 48.76
C LEU A 218 1.09 -31.64 48.40
N THR A 219 -0.08 -31.11 48.79
CA THR A 219 -0.40 -29.71 48.60
C THR A 219 0.56 -28.81 49.30
N ASP A 220 0.84 -29.03 50.61
CA ASP A 220 1.79 -28.26 51.39
C ASP A 220 3.20 -28.29 50.78
N SER A 221 3.65 -29.44 50.28
CA SER A 221 4.97 -29.58 49.64
C SER A 221 5.06 -28.89 48.31
N VAL A 222 4.00 -28.97 47.47
CA VAL A 222 3.93 -28.26 46.13
C VAL A 222 3.89 -26.77 46.35
N GLU A 223 3.06 -26.27 47.27
CA GLU A 223 3.01 -24.81 47.59
C GLU A 223 4.31 -24.30 48.12
N THR A 224 5.01 -25.06 48.96
CA THR A 224 6.33 -24.72 49.46
C THR A 224 7.38 -24.66 48.34
N ALA A 225 7.34 -25.64 47.42
CA ALA A 225 8.24 -25.70 46.28
C ALA A 225 8.04 -24.51 45.34
N LEU A 226 6.78 -24.20 45.00
CA LEU A 226 6.40 -23.08 44.15
C LEU A 226 6.79 -21.73 44.79
N GLY A 227 6.51 -21.55 46.09
CA GLY A 227 6.90 -20.31 46.82
C GLY A 227 8.40 -20.10 46.87
N LEU A 228 9.20 -21.16 47.02
CA LEU A 228 10.65 -21.05 47.10
C LEU A 228 11.32 -20.80 45.77
N SER A 229 10.84 -21.39 44.70
CA SER A 229 11.39 -21.27 43.33
C SER A 229 10.86 -20.07 42.55
N GLY A 230 9.86 -19.33 43.07
CA GLY A 230 9.17 -18.30 42.32
C GLY A 230 8.20 -18.85 41.26
N GLY A 231 7.51 -19.97 41.58
CA GLY A 231 6.42 -20.50 40.79
C GLY A 231 6.70 -21.77 39.98
N MET A 232 7.78 -22.48 40.27
CA MET A 232 8.14 -23.75 39.60
C MET A 232 8.30 -24.90 40.59
N VAL A 233 7.91 -26.12 40.14
CA VAL A 233 8.11 -27.38 40.89
C VAL A 233 8.47 -28.52 39.94
N ILE A 234 9.42 -29.33 40.34
CA ILE A 234 9.80 -30.55 39.63
C ILE A 234 9.37 -31.79 40.46
N LEU A 235 8.77 -32.75 39.79
CA LEU A 235 8.48 -34.06 40.39
C LEU A 235 9.38 -35.09 39.73
N ASP A 236 10.32 -35.64 40.50
CA ASP A 236 11.25 -36.71 40.11
C ASP A 236 10.73 -38.06 40.54
N PHE A 237 10.26 -38.90 39.60
CA PHE A 237 9.71 -40.23 39.82
C PHE A 237 10.84 -41.24 39.96
N VAL A 238 11.24 -41.56 41.18
CA VAL A 238 12.38 -42.41 41.48
C VAL A 238 12.23 -43.88 41.06
N ASP A 239 11.02 -44.28 40.67
CA ASP A 239 10.74 -45.63 40.17
C ASP A 239 11.04 -45.80 38.68
N LEU A 240 11.24 -44.70 37.95
CA LEU A 240 11.59 -44.70 36.53
C LEU A 240 13.13 -44.67 36.34
N ALA A 241 13.59 -45.18 35.20
CA ALA A 241 15.01 -45.21 34.84
C ALA A 241 15.54 -43.77 34.69
N GLN A 242 16.87 -43.57 34.90
CA GLN A 242 17.48 -42.25 34.86
C GLN A 242 17.38 -41.53 33.50
N ASP A 243 17.30 -42.33 32.44
CA ASP A 243 17.15 -41.86 31.02
C ASP A 243 15.70 -41.84 30.53
N ASP A 244 14.73 -42.15 31.38
CA ASP A 244 13.32 -42.10 31.02
C ASP A 244 12.83 -40.61 30.91
N PRO A 245 12.34 -40.13 29.75
CA PRO A 245 11.91 -38.74 29.58
C PRO A 245 10.70 -38.38 30.47
N GLU A 246 9.96 -39.38 31.00
CA GLU A 246 8.82 -39.13 31.88
C GLU A 246 9.21 -39.15 33.35
N ARG A 247 10.48 -39.39 33.69
CA ARG A 247 10.98 -39.41 35.06
C ARG A 247 10.85 -38.08 35.78
N GLU A 248 11.21 -36.99 35.10
CA GLU A 248 11.10 -35.64 35.63
C GLU A 248 9.92 -34.92 34.99
N ARG A 249 8.95 -34.50 35.78
CA ARG A 249 7.81 -33.71 35.34
C ARG A 249 7.88 -32.34 36.00
N MET A 250 8.02 -31.33 35.16
CA MET A 250 8.08 -29.95 35.62
C MET A 250 6.70 -29.29 35.47
N TYR A 251 6.34 -28.51 36.50
CA TYR A 251 5.08 -27.74 36.52
C TYR A 251 5.36 -26.31 36.92
N SER A 252 4.55 -25.38 36.44
CA SER A 252 4.71 -23.97 36.73
C SER A 252 3.38 -23.26 36.97
N GLU A 253 3.34 -22.32 37.92
CA GLU A 253 2.23 -21.38 38.09
C GLU A 253 2.21 -20.28 37.02
N HIS A 254 3.34 -20.07 36.32
CA HIS A 254 3.47 -19.12 35.22
C HIS A 254 3.31 -19.80 33.86
N LEU A 255 3.07 -19.01 32.83
CA LEU A 255 3.13 -19.46 31.45
C LEU A 255 4.60 -19.74 31.07
N TYR A 256 5.02 -20.97 31.15
CA TYR A 256 6.43 -21.36 30.98
C TYR A 256 6.54 -22.71 30.26
N CYS A 257 7.47 -22.77 29.28
CA CYS A 257 7.84 -24.03 28.66
C CYS A 257 9.03 -24.65 29.40
N PRO A 258 8.87 -25.79 30.08
CA PRO A 258 9.96 -26.40 30.82
C PRO A 258 11.04 -27.03 29.94
N TYR A 259 10.72 -27.35 28.68
CA TYR A 259 11.62 -28.04 27.75
C TYR A 259 12.61 -27.09 27.08
N ASP A 260 12.16 -25.86 26.76
CA ASP A 260 12.93 -24.85 26.03
C ASP A 260 13.31 -23.65 26.90
N ASP A 261 13.05 -23.71 28.20
CA ASP A 261 13.33 -22.65 29.19
C ASP A 261 12.74 -21.28 28.81
N LEU A 262 11.55 -21.27 28.18
CA LEU A 262 10.88 -20.07 27.72
C LEU A 262 9.75 -19.67 28.66
N SER A 263 9.85 -18.45 29.19
CA SER A 263 8.81 -17.83 30.00
C SER A 263 7.97 -16.87 29.16
N PHE A 264 6.64 -16.98 29.32
CA PHE A 264 5.69 -16.08 28.72
C PHE A 264 5.24 -15.05 29.74
N GLU A 265 5.24 -13.79 29.37
CA GLU A 265 4.54 -12.75 30.12
C GLU A 265 3.03 -13.01 30.10
N GLU A 266 2.30 -12.35 31.00
CA GLU A 266 0.85 -12.43 31.00
C GLU A 266 0.27 -11.97 29.66
N LEU A 267 -0.66 -12.78 29.11
CA LEU A 267 -1.27 -12.48 27.82
C LEU A 267 -2.27 -11.33 27.99
N GLU A 268 -1.81 -10.13 27.68
CA GLU A 268 -2.60 -8.92 27.63
C GLU A 268 -2.87 -8.47 26.17
N PRO A 269 -3.91 -7.68 25.90
CA PRO A 269 -4.15 -7.16 24.52
C PRO A 269 -2.97 -6.37 23.95
N ARG A 270 -2.15 -5.72 24.81
CA ARG A 270 -0.92 -5.01 24.36
C ARG A 270 0.17 -5.95 23.86
N SER A 271 0.18 -7.21 24.33
CA SER A 271 1.14 -8.23 23.88
C SER A 271 0.90 -8.65 22.43
N PHE A 272 -0.32 -8.48 21.91
CA PHE A 272 -0.70 -8.77 20.52
C PHE A 272 -0.63 -7.54 19.60
N SER A 273 -0.13 -6.40 20.09
CA SER A 273 -0.04 -5.18 19.30
C SER A 273 1.35 -5.02 18.68
N PHE A 274 1.42 -4.92 17.36
CA PHE A 274 2.65 -4.58 16.66
C PHE A 274 3.05 -3.08 16.81
N ASN A 275 2.18 -2.24 17.40
CA ASN A 275 2.47 -0.85 17.76
C ASN A 275 3.00 -0.72 19.20
N SER A 276 3.06 -1.83 19.94
CA SER A 276 3.56 -1.88 21.31
C SER A 276 4.88 -2.65 21.38
N PRO A 277 5.88 -2.22 22.14
CA PRO A 277 7.15 -2.93 22.30
C PRO A 277 7.00 -4.33 22.92
N PHE A 278 5.87 -4.60 23.59
CA PHE A 278 5.56 -5.91 24.14
C PHE A 278 5.29 -6.96 23.06
N GLY A 279 4.60 -6.58 21.97
CA GLY A 279 4.22 -7.49 20.88
C GLY A 279 5.01 -7.33 19.60
N ALA A 280 5.58 -6.15 19.34
CA ALA A 280 6.26 -5.82 18.11
C ALA A 280 7.54 -6.64 17.91
N CYS A 281 7.79 -7.09 16.68
CA CYS A 281 9.08 -7.66 16.29
C CYS A 281 10.21 -6.67 16.62
N PRO A 282 11.25 -7.08 17.35
CA PRO A 282 12.32 -6.17 17.79
C PRO A 282 13.16 -5.62 16.64
N GLU A 283 13.31 -6.38 15.53
CA GLU A 283 14.12 -5.96 14.38
C GLU A 283 13.43 -4.89 13.53
N CYS A 284 12.18 -5.12 13.12
CA CYS A 284 11.44 -4.16 12.30
C CYS A 284 10.57 -3.19 13.13
N THR A 285 10.61 -3.28 14.45
CA THR A 285 9.79 -2.45 15.37
C THR A 285 8.29 -2.41 15.03
N GLY A 286 7.76 -3.54 14.51
CA GLY A 286 6.35 -3.70 14.14
C GLY A 286 5.96 -3.19 12.75
N ILE A 287 6.92 -2.82 11.90
CA ILE A 287 6.65 -2.40 10.51
C ILE A 287 6.36 -3.61 9.61
N GLY A 288 7.05 -4.75 9.85
CA GLY A 288 6.91 -5.98 9.08
C GLY A 288 7.83 -6.06 7.87
N THR A 289 8.36 -4.95 7.42
CA THR A 289 9.27 -4.84 6.29
C THR A 289 10.50 -4.04 6.67
N ARG A 290 11.53 -4.10 5.85
CA ARG A 290 12.71 -3.23 5.94
C ARG A 290 13.20 -2.86 4.56
N MET A 291 13.83 -1.69 4.44
CA MET A 291 14.50 -1.27 3.23
C MET A 291 15.85 -1.98 3.11
N GLU A 292 16.02 -2.76 2.06
CA GLU A 292 17.30 -3.40 1.72
C GLU A 292 17.82 -2.90 0.38
N VAL A 293 19.14 -2.74 0.30
CA VAL A 293 19.80 -2.38 -0.96
C VAL A 293 19.73 -3.54 -1.91
N ASP A 294 19.18 -3.29 -3.10
CA ASP A 294 18.98 -4.31 -4.14
C ASP A 294 20.13 -4.27 -5.15
N PRO A 295 20.89 -5.35 -5.31
CA PRO A 295 21.93 -5.43 -6.32
C PRO A 295 21.48 -5.18 -7.75
N GLU A 296 20.24 -5.54 -8.11
CA GLU A 296 19.67 -5.29 -9.45
C GLU A 296 19.43 -3.79 -9.71
N LEU A 297 19.12 -3.03 -8.66
CA LEU A 297 19.00 -1.57 -8.75
C LEU A 297 20.36 -0.85 -8.76
N ILE A 298 21.37 -1.48 -8.15
CA ILE A 298 22.76 -0.99 -8.22
C ILE A 298 23.33 -1.14 -9.63
N VAL A 299 23.07 -2.30 -10.27
CA VAL A 299 23.51 -2.62 -11.62
C VAL A 299 22.28 -2.88 -12.50
N PRO A 300 21.62 -1.81 -12.97
CA PRO A 300 20.38 -1.94 -13.74
C PRO A 300 20.60 -2.48 -15.17
N ASP A 301 21.81 -2.40 -15.68
CA ASP A 301 22.20 -2.80 -17.04
C ASP A 301 23.49 -3.62 -16.97
N GLU A 302 23.36 -4.93 -17.13
CA GLU A 302 24.49 -5.87 -17.06
C GLU A 302 25.36 -5.89 -18.35
N ASP A 303 24.88 -5.31 -19.43
CA ASP A 303 25.62 -5.19 -20.69
C ASP A 303 26.63 -4.03 -20.65
N LYS A 304 26.49 -3.10 -19.72
CA LYS A 304 27.48 -2.03 -19.48
C LYS A 304 28.71 -2.53 -18.76
N SER A 305 29.85 -1.96 -19.14
CA SER A 305 31.13 -2.13 -18.44
C SER A 305 31.22 -1.21 -17.22
N LEU A 306 32.16 -1.47 -16.31
CA LEU A 306 32.46 -0.61 -15.17
C LEU A 306 32.93 0.79 -15.61
N ASP A 307 33.66 0.90 -16.73
CA ASP A 307 34.11 2.16 -17.31
C ASP A 307 32.95 2.99 -17.88
N GLU A 308 31.92 2.33 -18.41
CA GLU A 308 30.65 2.93 -18.87
C GLU A 308 29.71 3.28 -17.73
N GLY A 309 29.98 2.80 -16.52
CA GLY A 309 29.22 3.11 -15.31
C GLY A 309 28.14 2.08 -14.97
N ALA A 310 28.38 0.79 -15.17
CA ALA A 310 27.49 -0.30 -14.78
C ALA A 310 27.01 -0.18 -13.33
N VAL A 311 27.88 0.26 -12.39
CA VAL A 311 27.51 0.51 -10.99
C VAL A 311 26.94 1.92 -10.84
N SER A 312 25.64 2.02 -10.94
CA SER A 312 24.88 3.26 -11.02
C SER A 312 25.11 4.26 -9.85
N PRO A 313 25.25 3.87 -8.56
CA PRO A 313 25.52 4.80 -7.48
C PRO A 313 26.85 5.57 -7.61
N TRP A 314 27.81 5.03 -8.34
CA TRP A 314 29.14 5.58 -8.53
C TRP A 314 29.31 6.39 -9.84
N SER A 315 28.34 6.30 -10.75
CA SER A 315 28.46 6.86 -12.11
C SER A 315 28.10 8.33 -12.22
N LEU A 316 27.70 9.02 -11.15
CA LEU A 316 27.16 10.37 -11.19
C LEU A 316 28.09 11.43 -10.56
N GLY A 317 28.30 12.54 -11.27
CA GLY A 317 28.92 13.76 -10.77
C GLY A 317 30.39 13.60 -10.34
N HIS A 318 30.82 14.37 -9.34
CA HIS A 318 32.21 14.46 -8.85
C HIS A 318 32.74 13.15 -8.23
N THR A 319 31.86 12.17 -7.94
CA THR A 319 32.26 10.90 -7.33
C THR A 319 32.76 9.87 -8.36
N ARG A 320 32.44 10.04 -9.64
CA ARG A 320 32.80 9.10 -10.72
C ARG A 320 34.30 8.83 -10.77
N ASP A 321 35.11 9.88 -10.86
CA ASP A 321 36.57 9.75 -10.96
C ASP A 321 37.20 9.12 -9.72
N TYR A 322 36.60 9.32 -8.55
CA TYR A 322 37.02 8.70 -7.30
C TYR A 322 36.79 7.18 -7.34
N PHE A 323 35.56 6.77 -7.69
CA PHE A 323 35.23 5.33 -7.75
C PHE A 323 35.93 4.62 -8.90
N GLN A 324 36.11 5.24 -10.07
CA GLN A 324 36.88 4.63 -11.15
C GLN A 324 38.31 4.29 -10.71
N ARG A 325 38.97 5.14 -9.93
CA ARG A 325 40.30 4.85 -9.36
C ARG A 325 40.27 3.69 -8.37
N LEU A 326 39.29 3.65 -7.49
CA LEU A 326 39.11 2.53 -6.53
C LEU A 326 38.83 1.22 -7.26
N VAL A 327 37.94 1.22 -8.23
CA VAL A 327 37.60 0.04 -9.06
C VAL A 327 38.80 -0.42 -9.87
N GLY A 328 39.60 0.50 -10.45
CA GLY A 328 40.84 0.18 -11.18
C GLY A 328 41.88 -0.47 -10.27
N ALA A 329 42.05 0.01 -9.02
CA ALA A 329 42.94 -0.61 -8.04
C ALA A 329 42.46 -2.01 -7.65
N LEU A 330 41.16 -2.19 -7.41
CA LEU A 330 40.55 -3.50 -7.12
C LEU A 330 40.70 -4.48 -8.29
N ALA A 331 40.55 -3.97 -9.53
CA ALA A 331 40.71 -4.76 -10.75
C ALA A 331 42.13 -5.29 -10.90
N GLY A 332 43.15 -4.47 -10.56
CA GLY A 332 44.55 -4.90 -10.50
C GLY A 332 44.79 -5.97 -9.45
N GLU A 333 44.20 -5.86 -8.25
CA GLU A 333 44.36 -6.83 -7.17
C GLU A 333 43.68 -8.17 -7.48
N LEU A 334 42.46 -8.14 -8.01
CA LEU A 334 41.65 -9.33 -8.27
C LEU A 334 41.85 -9.93 -9.69
N GLY A 335 42.58 -9.23 -10.57
CA GLY A 335 42.93 -9.70 -11.90
C GLY A 335 41.75 -9.74 -12.87
N PHE A 336 40.87 -8.72 -12.88
CA PHE A 336 39.77 -8.58 -13.83
C PHE A 336 39.88 -7.28 -14.66
N ARG A 337 39.17 -7.20 -15.79
CA ARG A 337 39.14 -6.01 -16.66
C ARG A 337 37.90 -5.17 -16.36
N THR A 338 38.03 -3.82 -16.45
CA THR A 338 36.95 -2.87 -16.19
C THR A 338 36.14 -2.51 -17.44
N ASP A 339 36.66 -2.81 -18.63
CA ASP A 339 36.09 -2.49 -19.94
C ASP A 339 35.16 -3.59 -20.51
N ILE A 340 34.98 -4.70 -19.80
CA ILE A 340 34.06 -5.77 -20.20
C ILE A 340 32.70 -5.59 -19.54
N PRO A 341 31.59 -6.02 -20.19
CA PRO A 341 30.27 -5.98 -19.61
C PRO A 341 30.20 -6.62 -18.22
N TRP A 342 29.35 -6.08 -17.35
CA TRP A 342 29.13 -6.63 -16.01
C TRP A 342 28.77 -8.10 -16.04
N ALA A 343 27.92 -8.53 -17.01
CA ALA A 343 27.54 -9.93 -17.17
C ALA A 343 28.78 -10.85 -17.29
N GLY A 344 29.84 -10.41 -17.98
CA GLY A 344 31.09 -11.15 -18.21
C GLY A 344 32.09 -11.12 -17.05
N LEU A 345 31.85 -10.35 -15.98
CA LEU A 345 32.78 -10.28 -14.85
C LEU A 345 32.78 -11.57 -14.02
N PRO A 346 33.95 -11.97 -13.49
CA PRO A 346 34.05 -13.11 -12.57
C PRO A 346 33.18 -12.89 -11.29
N LEU A 347 32.56 -13.95 -10.80
CA LEU A 347 31.71 -13.91 -9.59
C LEU A 347 32.44 -13.31 -8.38
N ARG A 348 33.75 -13.56 -8.25
CA ARG A 348 34.58 -12.98 -7.17
C ARG A 348 34.68 -11.46 -7.29
N ALA A 349 34.81 -10.94 -8.52
CA ALA A 349 34.83 -9.49 -8.77
C ALA A 349 33.45 -8.86 -8.49
N LYS A 350 32.36 -9.46 -9.00
CA LYS A 350 30.99 -9.01 -8.72
C LYS A 350 30.71 -8.93 -7.23
N LYS A 351 31.08 -9.97 -6.44
CA LYS A 351 30.92 -9.97 -4.99
C LYS A 351 31.73 -8.87 -4.31
N ALA A 352 32.98 -8.67 -4.70
CA ALA A 352 33.83 -7.62 -4.16
C ALA A 352 33.29 -6.22 -4.49
N LEU A 353 32.84 -5.97 -5.70
CA LEU A 353 32.23 -4.73 -6.14
C LEU A 353 30.94 -4.41 -5.38
N LEU A 354 30.11 -5.41 -5.16
CA LEU A 354 28.82 -5.22 -4.46
C LEU A 354 28.98 -5.14 -2.94
N TYR A 355 29.72 -6.06 -2.33
CA TYR A 355 29.73 -6.23 -0.87
C TYR A 355 31.04 -5.83 -0.18
N GLY A 356 32.05 -5.38 -0.98
CA GLY A 356 33.34 -4.97 -0.47
C GLY A 356 34.39 -6.07 -0.49
N HIS A 357 35.64 -5.65 -0.25
CA HIS A 357 36.79 -6.52 -0.20
C HIS A 357 37.53 -6.38 1.15
N LYS A 358 37.87 -7.52 1.77
CA LYS A 358 38.45 -7.54 3.12
C LYS A 358 39.90 -7.04 3.15
N THR A 359 40.64 -7.21 2.04
CA THR A 359 42.04 -6.79 1.93
C THR A 359 42.10 -5.30 1.56
N GLN A 360 43.08 -4.59 2.11
CA GLN A 360 43.34 -3.21 1.72
C GLN A 360 43.90 -3.14 0.31
N ILE A 361 43.40 -2.23 -0.51
CA ILE A 361 43.85 -1.98 -1.90
C ILE A 361 44.72 -0.73 -1.94
N GLU A 362 45.79 -0.74 -2.75
CA GLU A 362 46.66 0.43 -2.98
C GLU A 362 46.10 1.22 -4.17
N VAL A 363 45.64 2.45 -3.90
CA VAL A 363 45.11 3.37 -4.91
C VAL A 363 46.18 4.38 -5.29
N ARG A 364 46.62 4.33 -6.54
CA ARG A 364 47.58 5.29 -7.12
C ARG A 364 46.85 6.36 -7.94
N TYR A 365 47.19 7.60 -7.75
CA TYR A 365 46.59 8.72 -8.49
C TYR A 365 47.57 9.87 -8.69
N ARG A 366 47.35 10.65 -9.77
CA ARG A 366 48.07 11.90 -10.00
C ARG A 366 47.26 13.07 -9.43
N ASN A 367 47.89 13.84 -8.55
CA ASN A 367 47.26 15.06 -8.02
C ASN A 367 47.21 16.18 -9.07
N ARG A 368 46.51 17.29 -8.76
CA ARG A 368 46.39 18.46 -9.65
C ARG A 368 47.72 19.13 -10.06
N TYR A 369 48.82 18.76 -9.39
CA TYR A 369 50.18 19.21 -9.70
C TYR A 369 51.00 18.18 -10.48
N GLY A 370 50.39 17.11 -11.02
CA GLY A 370 51.04 16.10 -11.81
C GLY A 370 51.89 15.09 -11.02
N ARG A 371 51.96 15.17 -9.67
CA ARG A 371 52.74 14.25 -8.82
C ARG A 371 51.94 13.00 -8.51
N GLU A 372 52.57 11.84 -8.68
CA GLU A 372 52.00 10.54 -8.29
C GLU A 372 51.94 10.40 -6.75
N ARG A 373 50.82 9.96 -6.25
CA ARG A 373 50.60 9.61 -4.86
C ARG A 373 49.87 8.29 -4.77
N ALA A 374 50.16 7.53 -3.70
CA ALA A 374 49.47 6.29 -3.39
C ALA A 374 48.92 6.38 -1.94
N TYR A 375 47.79 5.76 -1.70
CA TYR A 375 47.24 5.51 -0.38
C TYR A 375 46.58 4.14 -0.34
N THR A 376 46.54 3.55 0.83
CA THR A 376 45.92 2.25 1.06
C THR A 376 44.56 2.44 1.71
N THR A 377 43.53 1.75 1.21
CA THR A 377 42.19 1.82 1.73
C THR A 377 41.46 0.48 1.61
N ALA A 378 40.46 0.27 2.46
CA ALA A 378 39.53 -0.84 2.28
C ALA A 378 38.52 -0.51 1.18
N PHE A 379 38.13 -1.50 0.41
CA PHE A 379 37.10 -1.34 -0.62
C PHE A 379 35.73 -1.66 -0.01
N GLU A 380 34.90 -0.61 0.21
CA GLU A 380 33.62 -0.70 0.91
C GLU A 380 32.56 -1.53 0.18
N GLY A 381 32.54 -1.49 -1.16
CA GLY A 381 31.48 -2.06 -1.98
C GLY A 381 30.25 -1.15 -2.13
N ALA A 382 29.45 -1.43 -3.17
CA ALA A 382 28.32 -0.58 -3.54
C ALA A 382 27.14 -0.70 -2.54
N VAL A 383 26.85 -1.90 -2.04
CA VAL A 383 25.75 -2.15 -1.08
C VAL A 383 26.01 -1.44 0.26
N PRO A 384 27.16 -1.63 0.94
CA PRO A 384 27.47 -0.89 2.15
C PRO A 384 27.54 0.63 1.93
N PHE A 385 28.10 1.07 0.79
CA PHE A 385 28.13 2.49 0.44
C PHE A 385 26.75 3.12 0.38
N VAL A 386 25.79 2.51 -0.34
CA VAL A 386 24.41 3.01 -0.43
C VAL A 386 23.76 3.04 0.95
N LYS A 387 23.93 1.96 1.74
CA LYS A 387 23.35 1.83 3.08
C LYS A 387 23.84 2.91 4.03
N ARG A 388 25.16 3.14 4.05
CA ARG A 388 25.78 4.19 4.86
C ARG A 388 25.35 5.59 4.42
N ARG A 389 25.36 5.86 3.10
CA ARG A 389 24.93 7.16 2.57
C ARG A 389 23.46 7.46 2.81
N HIS A 390 22.60 6.46 2.76
CA HIS A 390 21.19 6.62 3.11
C HIS A 390 21.03 7.00 4.60
N SER A 391 21.74 6.32 5.52
CA SER A 391 21.65 6.58 6.98
C SER A 391 22.29 7.90 7.41
N GLU A 392 23.39 8.33 6.76
CA GLU A 392 24.14 9.55 7.10
C GLU A 392 23.63 10.82 6.38
N SER A 393 22.67 10.71 5.43
CA SER A 393 22.18 11.86 4.69
C SER A 393 21.27 12.74 5.54
N GLU A 394 21.65 14.01 5.72
CA GLU A 394 20.84 15.05 6.37
C GLU A 394 19.78 15.65 5.44
N SER A 395 19.98 15.59 4.12
CA SER A 395 19.07 16.13 3.10
C SER A 395 18.10 15.07 2.62
N ASP A 396 16.79 15.38 2.66
CA ASP A 396 15.72 14.50 2.16
C ASP A 396 15.91 14.11 0.69
N ALA A 397 16.30 15.06 -0.16
CA ALA A 397 16.59 14.80 -1.57
C ALA A 397 17.75 13.81 -1.77
N SER A 398 18.78 13.86 -0.88
CA SER A 398 19.88 12.90 -0.91
C SER A 398 19.44 11.53 -0.41
N ARG A 399 18.62 11.48 0.63
CA ARG A 399 18.06 10.24 1.18
C ARG A 399 17.16 9.57 0.15
N GLU A 400 16.21 10.29 -0.46
CA GLU A 400 15.32 9.79 -1.52
C GLU A 400 16.10 9.24 -2.73
N ARG A 401 17.23 9.88 -3.08
CA ARG A 401 18.11 9.38 -4.14
C ARG A 401 18.71 8.01 -3.81
N PHE A 402 19.15 7.77 -2.57
CA PHE A 402 19.71 6.50 -2.16
C PHE A 402 18.63 5.43 -1.90
N GLU A 403 17.43 5.83 -1.48
CA GLU A 403 16.26 4.96 -1.44
C GLU A 403 15.92 4.37 -2.81
N GLY A 404 16.18 5.10 -3.90
CA GLY A 404 16.04 4.58 -5.27
C GLY A 404 16.92 3.37 -5.63
N TYR A 405 17.86 2.96 -4.76
CA TYR A 405 18.65 1.73 -4.88
C TYR A 405 18.22 0.66 -3.85
N MET A 406 17.13 0.90 -3.13
CA MET A 406 16.65 0.00 -2.08
C MET A 406 15.28 -0.54 -2.46
N ARG A 407 15.00 -1.72 -1.95
CA ARG A 407 13.68 -2.38 -2.08
C ARG A 407 13.15 -2.69 -0.70
N GLU A 408 11.85 -2.52 -0.54
CA GLU A 408 11.15 -2.95 0.66
C GLU A 408 11.00 -4.48 0.62
N VAL A 409 11.57 -5.17 1.61
CA VAL A 409 11.52 -6.63 1.73
C VAL A 409 10.89 -7.02 3.06
N PRO A 410 10.23 -8.19 3.14
CA PRO A 410 9.75 -8.70 4.42
C PRO A 410 10.88 -8.79 5.44
N CYS A 411 10.61 -8.41 6.68
CA CYS A 411 11.57 -8.54 7.77
C CYS A 411 11.95 -10.02 7.97
N PRO A 412 13.23 -10.40 7.97
CA PRO A 412 13.66 -11.81 8.04
C PRO A 412 13.31 -12.48 9.37
N THR A 413 13.16 -11.72 10.46
CA THR A 413 12.82 -12.26 11.77
C THR A 413 11.34 -12.58 11.94
N CYS A 414 10.45 -11.74 11.38
CA CYS A 414 9.00 -11.93 11.52
C CYS A 414 8.32 -12.28 10.20
N GLU A 415 9.04 -12.39 9.09
CA GLU A 415 8.51 -12.74 7.76
C GLU A 415 7.27 -11.93 7.36
N GLY A 416 7.23 -10.65 7.77
CA GLY A 416 6.12 -9.74 7.49
C GLY A 416 4.98 -9.75 8.52
N THR A 417 4.97 -10.65 9.50
CA THR A 417 3.90 -10.74 10.51
C THR A 417 3.88 -9.58 11.51
N ARG A 418 4.96 -8.80 11.61
CA ARG A 418 5.14 -7.63 12.50
C ARG A 418 5.28 -7.97 14.01
N LEU A 419 5.05 -9.21 14.41
CA LEU A 419 4.96 -9.66 15.81
C LEU A 419 6.15 -10.53 16.21
N LYS A 420 6.36 -10.64 17.52
CA LYS A 420 7.34 -11.57 18.12
C LYS A 420 6.90 -13.03 17.90
N PRO A 421 7.84 -13.99 17.73
CA PRO A 421 7.51 -15.42 17.59
C PRO A 421 6.67 -15.97 18.75
N ILE A 422 6.94 -15.50 19.98
CA ILE A 422 6.20 -15.90 21.18
C ILE A 422 4.71 -15.51 21.12
N VAL A 423 4.39 -14.38 20.51
CA VAL A 423 3.00 -13.92 20.30
C VAL A 423 2.30 -14.74 19.23
N LEU A 424 3.04 -15.10 18.17
CA LEU A 424 2.53 -15.92 17.07
C LEU A 424 2.25 -17.36 17.50
N ALA A 425 2.88 -17.81 18.57
CA ALA A 425 2.64 -19.13 19.16
C ALA A 425 1.35 -19.21 20.00
N VAL A 426 0.63 -18.10 20.18
CA VAL A 426 -0.70 -18.11 20.79
C VAL A 426 -1.74 -18.28 19.69
N THR A 427 -2.59 -19.32 19.81
CA THR A 427 -3.55 -19.67 18.77
C THR A 427 -4.99 -19.68 19.28
N VAL A 428 -5.92 -19.35 18.39
CA VAL A 428 -7.36 -19.56 18.54
C VAL A 428 -7.80 -20.48 17.39
N MET A 429 -8.36 -21.67 17.72
CA MET A 429 -8.66 -22.70 16.71
C MET A 429 -7.47 -22.96 15.77
N GLU A 430 -6.30 -23.20 16.35
CA GLU A 430 -5.04 -23.52 15.64
C GLU A 430 -4.50 -22.40 14.71
N LYS A 431 -5.07 -21.20 14.77
CA LYS A 431 -4.63 -20.04 13.99
C LYS A 431 -4.04 -18.97 14.91
N SER A 432 -2.89 -18.43 14.54
CA SER A 432 -2.30 -17.24 15.15
C SER A 432 -3.05 -15.98 14.75
N ILE A 433 -2.89 -14.89 15.51
CA ILE A 433 -3.49 -13.60 15.16
C ILE A 433 -3.00 -13.07 13.80
N ALA A 434 -1.75 -13.33 13.44
CA ALA A 434 -1.20 -12.92 12.14
C ALA A 434 -1.82 -13.69 10.98
N GLU A 435 -2.04 -15.02 11.14
CA GLU A 435 -2.74 -15.83 10.13
C GLU A 435 -4.19 -15.38 9.94
N VAL A 436 -4.90 -15.06 11.03
CA VAL A 436 -6.26 -14.52 10.95
C VAL A 436 -6.27 -13.14 10.28
N ALA A 437 -5.31 -12.27 10.60
CA ALA A 437 -5.21 -10.97 9.97
C ALA A 437 -4.78 -11.03 8.49
N ALA A 438 -4.13 -12.11 8.05
CA ALA A 438 -3.75 -12.34 6.66
C ALA A 438 -4.90 -12.86 5.78
N MET A 439 -5.97 -13.37 6.39
CA MET A 439 -7.18 -13.78 5.67
C MET A 439 -7.84 -12.59 4.99
N SER A 440 -8.55 -12.84 3.89
CA SER A 440 -9.48 -11.84 3.36
C SER A 440 -10.60 -11.55 4.37
N ILE A 441 -11.23 -10.38 4.25
CA ILE A 441 -12.32 -9.97 5.15
C ILE A 441 -13.45 -11.04 5.14
N SER A 442 -13.78 -11.58 3.96
CA SER A 442 -14.77 -12.64 3.83
C SER A 442 -14.33 -13.96 4.51
N GLU A 443 -13.08 -14.39 4.31
CA GLU A 443 -12.53 -15.57 4.97
C GLU A 443 -12.45 -15.40 6.49
N CYS A 444 -12.07 -14.20 6.96
CA CYS A 444 -12.04 -13.88 8.38
C CYS A 444 -13.45 -13.93 9.00
N ALA A 445 -14.46 -13.37 8.34
CA ALA A 445 -15.85 -13.43 8.79
C ALA A 445 -16.35 -14.88 8.85
N ASP A 446 -16.06 -15.67 7.82
CA ASP A 446 -16.38 -17.10 7.79
C ASP A 446 -15.69 -17.89 8.90
N PHE A 447 -14.40 -17.65 9.13
CA PHE A 447 -13.62 -18.28 10.19
C PHE A 447 -14.22 -17.99 11.57
N LEU A 448 -14.49 -16.72 11.87
CA LEU A 448 -15.06 -16.29 13.15
C LEU A 448 -16.50 -16.80 13.33
N GLY A 449 -17.31 -16.80 12.26
CA GLY A 449 -18.70 -17.31 12.28
C GLY A 449 -18.80 -18.82 12.50
N ARG A 450 -17.79 -19.59 12.11
CA ARG A 450 -17.74 -21.06 12.27
C ARG A 450 -17.03 -21.52 13.54
N MET A 451 -16.60 -20.61 14.41
CA MET A 451 -15.89 -20.94 15.64
C MET A 451 -16.72 -21.86 16.54
N ARG A 452 -16.12 -23.02 16.90
CA ARG A 452 -16.65 -23.92 17.92
C ARG A 452 -15.87 -23.72 19.21
N LEU A 453 -16.45 -22.96 20.13
CA LEU A 453 -15.87 -22.65 21.43
C LEU A 453 -16.58 -23.51 22.50
N ASP A 454 -15.86 -23.84 23.57
CA ASP A 454 -16.46 -24.41 24.77
C ASP A 454 -17.38 -23.39 25.47
N ALA A 455 -18.17 -23.85 26.46
CA ALA A 455 -19.16 -22.99 27.11
C ALA A 455 -18.56 -21.78 27.82
N ARG A 456 -17.33 -21.90 28.35
CA ARG A 456 -16.59 -20.83 29.01
C ARG A 456 -16.10 -19.80 28.02
N ASP A 457 -15.37 -20.22 26.99
CA ASP A 457 -14.76 -19.37 25.98
C ASP A 457 -15.84 -18.67 25.15
N LYS A 458 -16.97 -19.36 24.88
CA LYS A 458 -18.14 -18.77 24.22
C LYS A 458 -18.70 -17.58 24.99
N LYS A 459 -18.86 -17.73 26.32
CA LYS A 459 -19.36 -16.62 27.18
C LYS A 459 -18.40 -15.43 27.24
N ILE A 460 -17.09 -15.71 27.20
CA ILE A 460 -16.05 -14.65 27.20
C ILE A 460 -16.02 -13.92 25.85
N ALA A 461 -16.08 -14.66 24.74
CA ALA A 461 -15.89 -14.14 23.38
C ALA A 461 -17.16 -13.51 22.78
N GLU A 462 -18.35 -13.79 23.28
CA GLU A 462 -19.64 -13.46 22.67
C GLU A 462 -19.75 -11.97 22.25
N ARG A 463 -19.45 -11.06 23.17
CA ARG A 463 -19.50 -9.62 22.87
C ARG A 463 -18.44 -9.19 21.85
N VAL A 464 -17.23 -9.69 21.99
CA VAL A 464 -16.10 -9.37 21.08
C VAL A 464 -16.43 -9.88 19.69
N LEU A 465 -16.90 -11.12 19.54
CA LEU A 465 -17.26 -11.71 18.26
C LEU A 465 -18.42 -10.97 17.58
N LYS A 466 -19.41 -10.51 18.37
CA LYS A 466 -20.50 -9.68 17.83
C LYS A 466 -19.96 -8.41 17.17
N GLU A 467 -19.14 -7.65 17.90
CA GLU A 467 -18.54 -6.39 17.42
C GLU A 467 -17.65 -6.60 16.17
N VAL A 468 -16.82 -7.64 16.19
CA VAL A 468 -15.96 -7.98 15.04
C VAL A 468 -16.79 -8.34 13.82
N ASN A 469 -17.80 -9.22 13.98
CA ASN A 469 -18.62 -9.67 12.87
C ASN A 469 -19.45 -8.54 12.26
N GLU A 470 -19.95 -7.59 13.06
CA GLU A 470 -20.65 -6.41 12.56
C GLU A 470 -19.72 -5.52 11.72
N ARG A 471 -18.50 -5.24 12.18
CA ARG A 471 -17.52 -4.47 11.42
C ARG A 471 -17.07 -5.18 10.13
N LEU A 472 -16.81 -6.48 10.18
CA LEU A 472 -16.48 -7.26 8.98
C LEU A 472 -17.63 -7.26 7.97
N ARG A 473 -18.88 -7.38 8.44
CA ARG A 473 -20.07 -7.31 7.59
C ARG A 473 -20.16 -5.97 6.87
N PHE A 474 -19.95 -4.84 7.55
CA PHE A 474 -19.96 -3.53 6.90
C PHE A 474 -18.88 -3.39 5.82
N LEU A 475 -17.69 -3.97 6.04
CA LEU A 475 -16.65 -4.00 5.04
C LEU A 475 -17.02 -4.85 3.81
N VAL A 476 -17.72 -5.97 4.02
CA VAL A 476 -18.27 -6.79 2.92
C VAL A 476 -19.37 -6.04 2.18
N ASP A 477 -20.26 -5.36 2.90
CA ASP A 477 -21.39 -4.61 2.34
C ASP A 477 -20.91 -3.46 1.41
N VAL A 478 -19.75 -2.84 1.70
CA VAL A 478 -19.13 -1.81 0.83
C VAL A 478 -18.21 -2.39 -0.26
N GLY A 479 -18.21 -3.72 -0.47
CA GLY A 479 -17.45 -4.37 -1.53
C GLY A 479 -15.93 -4.47 -1.28
N LEU A 480 -15.49 -4.59 -0.02
CA LEU A 480 -14.08 -4.74 0.37
C LEU A 480 -13.76 -6.15 0.88
N ASP A 481 -14.58 -7.13 0.55
CA ASP A 481 -14.51 -8.53 0.96
C ASP A 481 -13.17 -9.21 0.60
N TYR A 482 -12.51 -8.77 -0.45
CA TYR A 482 -11.23 -9.28 -0.95
C TYR A 482 -9.98 -8.76 -0.22
N LEU A 483 -10.08 -7.67 0.55
CA LEU A 483 -8.95 -7.11 1.30
C LEU A 483 -8.59 -7.98 2.50
N SER A 484 -7.31 -7.99 2.90
CA SER A 484 -6.86 -8.60 4.15
C SER A 484 -6.69 -7.54 5.25
N LEU A 485 -6.91 -7.95 6.51
CA LEU A 485 -6.79 -7.04 7.66
C LEU A 485 -5.36 -6.53 7.90
N ASN A 486 -4.34 -7.30 7.50
CA ASN A 486 -2.94 -6.93 7.63
C ASN A 486 -2.43 -6.01 6.51
N ARG A 487 -3.23 -5.75 5.47
CA ARG A 487 -2.83 -4.89 4.36
C ARG A 487 -2.51 -3.47 4.85
N ALA A 488 -1.35 -2.97 4.49
CA ALA A 488 -0.90 -1.63 4.89
C ALA A 488 -1.78 -0.54 4.26
N ALA A 489 -2.18 0.45 5.06
CA ALA A 489 -3.05 1.54 4.63
C ALA A 489 -2.48 2.37 3.46
N GLY A 490 -1.15 2.52 3.41
CA GLY A 490 -0.47 3.24 2.33
C GLY A 490 -0.52 2.54 0.96
N THR A 491 -0.93 1.26 0.90
CA THR A 491 -1.08 0.49 -0.35
C THR A 491 -2.51 0.47 -0.88
N LEU A 492 -3.44 1.10 -0.17
CA LEU A 492 -4.84 1.19 -0.58
C LEU A 492 -5.02 2.24 -1.67
N SER A 493 -5.90 1.96 -2.62
CA SER A 493 -6.39 2.98 -3.54
C SER A 493 -7.23 4.02 -2.79
N GLY A 494 -7.40 5.22 -3.38
CA GLY A 494 -8.23 6.28 -2.80
C GLY A 494 -9.65 5.80 -2.49
N GLY A 495 -10.28 5.08 -3.41
CA GLY A 495 -11.62 4.52 -3.25
C GLY A 495 -11.69 3.42 -2.17
N GLU A 496 -10.68 2.53 -2.07
CA GLU A 496 -10.61 1.53 -0.99
C GLU A 496 -10.55 2.20 0.39
N ALA A 497 -9.68 3.21 0.56
CA ALA A 497 -9.53 3.94 1.81
C ALA A 497 -10.81 4.69 2.20
N GLN A 498 -11.48 5.31 1.24
CA GLN A 498 -12.75 6.01 1.43
C GLN A 498 -13.86 5.05 1.89
N ARG A 499 -13.99 3.89 1.26
CA ARG A 499 -14.98 2.86 1.63
C ARG A 499 -14.71 2.24 3.01
N ILE A 500 -13.44 2.08 3.39
CA ILE A 500 -13.09 1.67 4.76
C ILE A 500 -13.61 2.69 5.77
N ARG A 501 -13.45 3.99 5.52
CA ARG A 501 -13.99 5.04 6.39
C ARG A 501 -15.52 5.02 6.43
N LEU A 502 -16.16 4.87 5.26
CA LEU A 502 -17.60 4.73 5.18
C LEU A 502 -18.11 3.56 6.04
N ALA A 503 -17.50 2.37 5.88
CA ALA A 503 -17.85 1.20 6.67
C ALA A 503 -17.67 1.41 8.18
N THR A 504 -16.59 2.11 8.58
CA THR A 504 -16.30 2.43 9.98
C THR A 504 -17.36 3.40 10.55
N GLN A 505 -17.77 4.40 9.77
CA GLN A 505 -18.80 5.37 10.20
C GLN A 505 -20.18 4.72 10.33
N ILE A 506 -20.56 3.85 9.39
CA ILE A 506 -21.80 3.07 9.47
C ILE A 506 -21.78 2.17 10.72
N GLY A 507 -20.65 1.53 10.99
CA GLY A 507 -20.44 0.70 12.17
C GLY A 507 -20.58 1.44 13.50
N SER A 508 -20.45 2.77 13.51
CA SER A 508 -20.66 3.60 14.71
C SER A 508 -22.13 3.72 15.11
N GLY A 509 -23.07 3.39 14.20
CA GLY A 509 -24.52 3.44 14.47
C GLY A 509 -25.07 4.83 14.77
N LEU A 510 -24.38 5.90 14.33
CA LEU A 510 -24.81 7.29 14.58
C LEU A 510 -26.10 7.59 13.80
N VAL A 511 -27.00 8.33 14.42
CA VAL A 511 -28.29 8.74 13.87
C VAL A 511 -28.42 10.25 13.95
N GLY A 512 -29.09 10.86 12.96
CA GLY A 512 -29.28 12.29 12.89
C GLY A 512 -28.02 13.08 12.50
N VAL A 513 -27.07 12.42 11.80
CA VAL A 513 -25.83 13.00 11.33
C VAL A 513 -25.98 13.45 9.87
N LEU A 514 -25.24 14.51 9.50
CA LEU A 514 -25.06 14.92 8.11
C LEU A 514 -23.75 14.30 7.57
N TYR A 515 -23.88 13.35 6.68
CA TYR A 515 -22.72 12.77 5.96
C TYR A 515 -22.51 13.52 4.64
N VAL A 516 -21.27 13.94 4.39
CA VAL A 516 -20.86 14.56 3.12
C VAL A 516 -19.79 13.66 2.48
N LEU A 517 -20.11 13.08 1.31
CA LEU A 517 -19.27 12.12 0.61
C LEU A 517 -18.81 12.70 -0.73
N ASP A 518 -17.54 12.49 -1.07
CA ASP A 518 -16.94 12.91 -2.34
C ASP A 518 -16.72 11.70 -3.25
N GLU A 519 -17.55 11.57 -4.28
CA GLU A 519 -17.47 10.55 -5.33
C GLU A 519 -17.19 9.11 -4.78
N PRO A 520 -18.05 8.57 -3.92
CA PRO A 520 -17.79 7.27 -3.28
C PRO A 520 -17.80 6.07 -4.24
N SER A 521 -18.33 6.21 -5.47
CA SER A 521 -18.35 5.18 -6.52
C SER A 521 -17.02 5.03 -7.25
N ILE A 522 -16.02 5.88 -6.98
CA ILE A 522 -14.71 5.89 -7.68
C ILE A 522 -14.02 4.51 -7.62
N GLY A 523 -13.54 4.07 -8.80
CA GLY A 523 -12.78 2.82 -8.94
C GLY A 523 -13.63 1.56 -8.69
N LEU A 524 -14.96 1.68 -8.69
CA LEU A 524 -15.88 0.57 -8.56
C LEU A 524 -16.31 0.03 -9.92
N HIS A 525 -16.31 -1.29 -10.01
CA HIS A 525 -17.07 -1.96 -11.06
C HIS A 525 -18.58 -1.79 -10.79
N GLN A 526 -19.42 -1.76 -11.84
CA GLN A 526 -20.87 -1.56 -11.71
C GLN A 526 -21.53 -2.54 -10.71
N ARG A 527 -21.08 -3.79 -10.69
CA ARG A 527 -21.55 -4.78 -9.72
C ARG A 527 -21.32 -4.35 -8.26
N ASP A 528 -20.16 -3.78 -7.99
CA ASP A 528 -19.78 -3.39 -6.62
C ASP A 528 -20.42 -2.04 -6.24
N ASN A 529 -20.73 -1.20 -7.24
CA ASN A 529 -21.45 0.06 -7.07
C ASN A 529 -22.87 -0.14 -6.52
N HIS A 530 -23.58 -1.16 -6.97
CA HIS A 530 -24.91 -1.48 -6.42
C HIS A 530 -24.88 -1.77 -4.93
N ARG A 531 -23.87 -2.48 -4.42
CA ARG A 531 -23.69 -2.73 -2.98
C ARG A 531 -23.43 -1.42 -2.19
N LEU A 532 -22.63 -0.53 -2.77
CA LEU A 532 -22.41 0.79 -2.19
C LEU A 532 -23.71 1.58 -2.08
N ILE A 533 -24.51 1.62 -3.14
CA ILE A 533 -25.80 2.31 -3.19
C ILE A 533 -26.76 1.76 -2.10
N GLU A 534 -26.88 0.43 -2.01
CA GLU A 534 -27.68 -0.21 -0.94
C GLU A 534 -27.21 0.21 0.46
N THR A 535 -25.90 0.37 0.64
CA THR A 535 -25.29 0.82 1.91
C THR A 535 -25.64 2.27 2.21
N LEU A 536 -25.58 3.17 1.21
CA LEU A 536 -25.98 4.58 1.35
C LEU A 536 -27.47 4.72 1.68
N VAL A 537 -28.33 3.95 1.00
CA VAL A 537 -29.77 3.89 1.27
C VAL A 537 -30.03 3.45 2.71
N ARG A 538 -29.36 2.40 3.18
CA ARG A 538 -29.46 1.94 4.57
C ARG A 538 -29.02 3.00 5.58
N LEU A 539 -27.94 3.73 5.30
CA LEU A 539 -27.46 4.81 6.16
C LEU A 539 -28.48 5.97 6.23
N ARG A 540 -29.14 6.30 5.13
CA ARG A 540 -30.28 7.24 5.08
C ARG A 540 -31.44 6.73 5.93
N ASP A 541 -31.84 5.47 5.73
CA ASP A 541 -32.99 4.86 6.40
C ASP A 541 -32.82 4.76 7.93
N MET A 542 -31.59 4.87 8.44
CA MET A 542 -31.31 5.03 9.87
C MET A 542 -31.62 6.46 10.40
N GLY A 543 -32.11 7.38 9.57
CA GLY A 543 -32.42 8.76 9.95
C GLY A 543 -31.23 9.71 9.84
N ASN A 544 -30.38 9.53 8.82
CA ASN A 544 -29.26 10.42 8.52
C ASN A 544 -29.53 11.19 7.22
N THR A 545 -28.96 12.37 7.12
CA THR A 545 -28.94 13.17 5.87
C THR A 545 -27.62 12.91 5.15
N LEU A 546 -27.68 12.53 3.88
CA LEU A 546 -26.50 12.26 3.06
C LEU A 546 -26.43 13.29 1.93
N ILE A 547 -25.32 14.00 1.81
CA ILE A 547 -24.97 14.81 0.64
C ILE A 547 -23.83 14.07 -0.06
N VAL A 548 -24.08 13.65 -1.30
CA VAL A 548 -23.12 12.88 -2.10
C VAL A 548 -22.80 13.68 -3.36
N VAL A 549 -21.54 14.06 -3.54
CA VAL A 549 -21.04 14.61 -4.79
C VAL A 549 -20.79 13.43 -5.73
N GLU A 550 -21.57 13.34 -6.82
CA GLU A 550 -21.52 12.16 -7.69
C GLU A 550 -21.80 12.46 -9.16
N HIS A 551 -21.24 11.58 -10.01
CA HIS A 551 -21.44 11.56 -11.46
C HIS A 551 -22.00 10.23 -11.96
N ASP A 552 -22.09 9.23 -11.09
CA ASP A 552 -22.58 7.91 -11.43
C ASP A 552 -24.10 7.91 -11.69
N GLU A 553 -24.50 7.33 -12.80
CA GLU A 553 -25.89 7.30 -13.25
C GLU A 553 -26.80 6.55 -12.25
N ASP A 554 -26.34 5.41 -11.72
CA ASP A 554 -27.15 4.56 -10.84
C ASP A 554 -27.36 5.24 -9.47
N THR A 555 -26.34 5.91 -8.95
CA THR A 555 -26.43 6.69 -7.71
C THR A 555 -27.38 7.87 -7.86
N ILE A 556 -27.32 8.60 -9.00
CA ILE A 556 -28.24 9.72 -9.28
C ILE A 556 -29.69 9.23 -9.38
N LYS A 557 -29.93 8.06 -9.98
CA LYS A 557 -31.27 7.47 -10.14
C LYS A 557 -31.95 7.09 -8.82
N VAL A 558 -31.17 6.73 -7.81
CA VAL A 558 -31.68 6.30 -6.50
C VAL A 558 -31.83 7.48 -5.53
N ALA A 559 -31.30 8.66 -5.86
CA ALA A 559 -31.35 9.84 -5.02
C ALA A 559 -32.80 10.31 -4.78
N ASP A 560 -33.10 10.71 -3.53
CA ASP A 560 -34.36 11.35 -3.14
C ASP A 560 -34.42 12.79 -3.65
N TRP A 561 -33.27 13.46 -3.74
CA TRP A 561 -33.14 14.84 -4.18
C TRP A 561 -31.85 15.03 -4.98
N VAL A 562 -31.93 15.76 -6.08
CA VAL A 562 -30.79 16.04 -6.95
C VAL A 562 -30.57 17.54 -7.07
N VAL A 563 -29.35 17.98 -6.88
CA VAL A 563 -28.90 19.36 -7.12
C VAL A 563 -27.89 19.35 -8.24
N ASP A 564 -28.26 19.97 -9.38
CA ASP A 564 -27.36 20.12 -10.53
C ASP A 564 -26.74 21.51 -10.50
N ILE A 565 -25.40 21.58 -10.48
CA ILE A 565 -24.65 22.83 -10.37
C ILE A 565 -23.90 23.08 -11.68
N GLY A 566 -24.12 24.27 -12.24
CA GLY A 566 -23.61 24.64 -13.54
C GLY A 566 -23.84 26.14 -13.86
N PRO A 567 -24.18 26.44 -15.13
CA PRO A 567 -24.28 25.56 -16.33
C PRO A 567 -22.93 25.16 -16.90
N GLY A 568 -21.85 25.86 -16.55
CA GLY A 568 -20.47 25.63 -16.99
C GLY A 568 -19.51 25.27 -15.84
N ALA A 569 -18.23 25.35 -16.11
CA ALA A 569 -17.15 25.16 -15.13
C ALA A 569 -16.49 26.49 -14.76
N GLY A 570 -15.77 26.55 -13.64
CA GLY A 570 -15.04 27.75 -13.20
C GLY A 570 -15.94 28.99 -13.09
N GLU A 571 -15.55 30.06 -13.77
CA GLU A 571 -16.31 31.32 -13.77
C GLU A 571 -17.69 31.23 -14.44
N HIS A 572 -17.90 30.25 -15.32
CA HIS A 572 -19.18 29.97 -15.99
C HIS A 572 -20.09 29.06 -15.16
N GLY A 573 -19.59 28.52 -14.05
CA GLY A 573 -20.30 27.68 -13.09
C GLY A 573 -20.89 28.45 -11.91
N GLY A 574 -21.03 27.78 -10.79
CA GLY A 574 -21.40 28.34 -9.51
C GLY A 574 -22.85 28.72 -9.33
N LYS A 575 -23.75 28.22 -10.21
CA LYS A 575 -25.21 28.44 -10.10
C LYS A 575 -25.93 27.12 -9.93
N VAL A 576 -27.04 27.10 -9.26
CA VAL A 576 -27.96 25.96 -9.24
C VAL A 576 -28.80 25.96 -10.48
N VAL A 577 -28.65 24.97 -11.33
CA VAL A 577 -29.43 24.76 -12.55
C VAL A 577 -30.71 23.99 -12.23
N HIS A 578 -30.61 23.03 -11.29
CA HIS A 578 -31.74 22.26 -10.80
C HIS A 578 -31.61 21.95 -9.31
N SER A 579 -32.73 21.96 -8.59
CA SER A 579 -32.82 21.45 -7.22
C SER A 579 -34.21 20.85 -7.03
N GLY A 580 -34.33 19.53 -7.00
CA GLY A 580 -35.62 18.85 -6.96
C GLY A 580 -35.50 17.34 -7.18
N SER A 581 -36.59 16.74 -7.60
CA SER A 581 -36.67 15.32 -7.89
C SER A 581 -35.96 14.96 -9.22
N LEU A 582 -35.54 13.70 -9.36
CA LEU A 582 -34.98 13.17 -10.61
C LEU A 582 -35.90 13.43 -11.82
N LYS A 583 -37.18 13.25 -11.65
CA LYS A 583 -38.17 13.48 -12.72
C LYS A 583 -38.13 14.91 -13.26
N GLU A 584 -38.00 15.88 -12.39
CA GLU A 584 -37.88 17.30 -12.75
C GLU A 584 -36.52 17.59 -13.41
N LEU A 585 -35.42 16.96 -12.96
CA LEU A 585 -34.11 17.05 -13.58
C LEU A 585 -34.13 16.57 -15.04
N LEU A 586 -34.76 15.39 -15.33
CA LEU A 586 -34.86 14.83 -16.67
C LEU A 586 -35.70 15.69 -17.62
N ALA A 587 -36.62 16.48 -17.07
CA ALA A 587 -37.45 17.40 -17.84
C ALA A 587 -36.77 18.75 -18.11
N ASN A 588 -35.74 19.11 -17.33
CA ASN A 588 -35.04 20.39 -17.40
C ASN A 588 -34.11 20.46 -18.63
N PRO A 589 -34.39 21.32 -19.65
CA PRO A 589 -33.55 21.43 -20.82
C PRO A 589 -32.21 22.12 -20.58
N GLU A 590 -32.05 22.88 -19.47
CA GLU A 590 -30.81 23.57 -19.14
C GLU A 590 -29.82 22.66 -18.39
N SER A 591 -30.31 21.56 -17.83
CA SER A 591 -29.46 20.59 -17.14
C SER A 591 -28.73 19.71 -18.13
N MET A 592 -27.38 19.81 -18.11
CA MET A 592 -26.54 18.93 -18.92
C MET A 592 -26.65 17.48 -18.43
N THR A 593 -26.63 17.26 -17.12
CA THR A 593 -26.85 15.97 -16.49
C THR A 593 -28.19 15.36 -16.89
N GLY A 594 -29.27 16.17 -16.85
CA GLY A 594 -30.61 15.74 -17.26
C GLY A 594 -30.69 15.34 -18.73
N GLN A 595 -29.95 16.00 -19.63
CA GLN A 595 -29.89 15.65 -21.06
C GLN A 595 -29.22 14.29 -21.29
N TYR A 596 -28.12 13.96 -20.54
CA TYR A 596 -27.48 12.66 -20.64
C TYR A 596 -28.36 11.54 -20.05
N LEU A 597 -28.89 11.73 -18.85
CA LEU A 597 -29.75 10.73 -18.20
C LEU A 597 -31.07 10.47 -18.94
N SER A 598 -31.61 11.47 -19.67
CA SER A 598 -32.78 11.29 -20.50
C SER A 598 -32.53 10.70 -21.90
N GLY A 599 -31.25 10.44 -22.24
CA GLY A 599 -30.84 9.94 -23.56
C GLY A 599 -30.89 10.98 -24.68
N LYS A 600 -31.22 12.25 -24.41
CA LYS A 600 -31.16 13.35 -25.40
C LYS A 600 -29.73 13.59 -25.88
N ARG A 601 -28.76 13.39 -25.03
CA ARG A 601 -27.34 13.31 -25.34
C ARG A 601 -26.80 11.93 -24.95
N SER A 602 -25.88 11.40 -25.73
CA SER A 602 -25.17 10.15 -25.39
C SER A 602 -23.80 10.12 -26.04
N ILE A 603 -22.91 9.35 -25.48
CA ILE A 603 -21.63 9.02 -26.11
C ILE A 603 -21.92 7.87 -27.08
N PRO A 604 -21.73 8.04 -28.41
CA PRO A 604 -22.13 7.03 -29.38
C PRO A 604 -21.19 5.81 -29.31
N VAL A 605 -21.75 4.63 -29.58
CA VAL A 605 -20.96 3.42 -29.86
C VAL A 605 -20.39 3.56 -31.28
N PRO A 606 -19.07 3.35 -31.49
CA PRO A 606 -18.48 3.40 -32.83
C PRO A 606 -19.18 2.43 -33.80
N ASP A 607 -19.51 2.88 -35.03
CA ASP A 607 -20.10 2.03 -36.04
C ASP A 607 -19.09 1.02 -36.58
N VAL A 608 -17.83 1.42 -36.69
CA VAL A 608 -16.70 0.57 -37.11
C VAL A 608 -15.57 0.71 -36.11
N ARG A 609 -15.08 -0.42 -35.57
CA ARG A 609 -13.92 -0.46 -34.73
C ARG A 609 -12.64 -0.54 -35.54
N ARG A 610 -11.55 -0.03 -35.01
CA ARG A 610 -10.23 -0.15 -35.64
C ARG A 610 -9.84 -1.63 -35.75
N PRO A 611 -9.29 -2.06 -36.92
CA PRO A 611 -8.87 -3.46 -37.09
C PRO A 611 -7.69 -3.81 -36.18
N VAL A 612 -7.81 -4.94 -35.48
CA VAL A 612 -6.74 -5.50 -34.68
C VAL A 612 -5.79 -6.31 -35.54
N ASN A 613 -4.53 -5.89 -35.61
CA ASN A 613 -3.48 -6.67 -36.26
C ASN A 613 -2.96 -7.79 -35.33
N GLY A 614 -3.13 -9.04 -35.74
CA GLY A 614 -2.70 -10.21 -34.95
C GLY A 614 -1.20 -10.33 -34.71
N GLU A 615 -0.38 -9.75 -35.59
CA GLU A 615 1.10 -9.81 -35.50
C GLU A 615 1.69 -8.68 -34.62
N ARG A 616 0.99 -7.56 -34.47
CA ARG A 616 1.42 -6.40 -33.68
C ARG A 616 0.76 -6.41 -32.30
N ARG A 617 1.36 -7.11 -31.36
CA ARG A 617 0.87 -7.25 -29.98
C ARG A 617 2.00 -7.16 -28.98
N LEU A 618 1.71 -6.62 -27.79
CA LEU A 618 2.48 -6.81 -26.58
C LEU A 618 1.87 -8.00 -25.84
N THR A 619 2.67 -9.00 -25.47
CA THR A 619 2.19 -10.17 -24.73
C THR A 619 3.00 -10.36 -23.45
N VAL A 620 2.30 -10.30 -22.32
CA VAL A 620 2.85 -10.65 -21.01
C VAL A 620 2.65 -12.14 -20.79
N HIS A 621 3.74 -12.89 -20.56
CA HIS A 621 3.71 -14.31 -20.30
C HIS A 621 3.96 -14.63 -18.84
N GLY A 622 3.16 -15.54 -18.29
CA GLY A 622 3.38 -16.11 -16.96
C GLY A 622 3.28 -15.06 -15.84
N ALA A 623 2.35 -14.15 -15.90
CA ALA A 623 2.12 -13.14 -14.87
C ALA A 623 1.67 -13.78 -13.55
N LYS A 624 2.45 -13.57 -12.45
CA LYS A 624 2.27 -14.23 -11.14
C LYS A 624 2.34 -13.27 -9.94
N GLU A 625 2.39 -11.96 -10.20
CA GLU A 625 2.48 -10.99 -9.10
C GLU A 625 1.15 -10.88 -8.38
N ASN A 626 1.19 -10.64 -7.07
CA ASN A 626 0.04 -10.51 -6.19
C ASN A 626 -0.96 -11.69 -6.36
N ASN A 627 -2.18 -11.42 -6.83
CA ASN A 627 -3.23 -12.43 -7.03
C ASN A 627 -3.25 -13.05 -8.43
N LEU A 628 -2.37 -12.64 -9.35
CA LEU A 628 -2.33 -13.18 -10.71
C LEU A 628 -1.91 -14.66 -10.73
N ARG A 629 -2.62 -15.47 -11.52
CA ARG A 629 -2.54 -16.94 -11.52
C ARG A 629 -1.82 -17.52 -12.73
N ASP A 630 -0.58 -17.09 -12.98
CA ASP A 630 0.23 -17.59 -14.11
C ASP A 630 -0.48 -17.42 -15.46
N ILE A 631 -0.90 -16.19 -15.73
CA ILE A 631 -1.71 -15.85 -16.92
C ILE A 631 -0.84 -15.30 -18.06
N ASP A 632 -1.28 -15.59 -19.27
CA ASP A 632 -0.76 -14.98 -20.50
C ASP A 632 -1.80 -14.00 -21.05
N VAL A 633 -1.39 -12.74 -21.29
CA VAL A 633 -2.31 -11.68 -21.76
C VAL A 633 -1.69 -10.91 -22.90
N SER A 634 -2.48 -10.71 -23.97
CA SER A 634 -2.04 -10.00 -25.18
C SER A 634 -2.77 -8.66 -25.36
N PHE A 635 -2.00 -7.60 -25.59
CA PHE A 635 -2.48 -6.24 -25.86
C PHE A 635 -2.19 -5.88 -27.31
N PRO A 636 -3.20 -5.73 -28.18
CA PRO A 636 -2.99 -5.32 -29.56
C PRO A 636 -2.48 -3.88 -29.63
N LEU A 637 -1.53 -3.61 -30.55
CA LEU A 637 -0.94 -2.29 -30.75
C LEU A 637 -1.70 -1.48 -31.81
N GLY A 638 -1.70 -0.15 -31.66
CA GLY A 638 -2.35 0.78 -32.57
C GLY A 638 -3.87 0.90 -32.37
N VAL A 639 -4.39 0.50 -31.22
CA VAL A 639 -5.80 0.53 -30.86
C VAL A 639 -6.01 1.05 -29.42
N LEU A 640 -7.25 1.36 -29.09
CA LEU A 640 -7.70 1.64 -27.71
C LEU A 640 -8.09 0.32 -27.04
N THR A 641 -7.31 -0.10 -26.06
CA THR A 641 -7.57 -1.30 -25.25
C THR A 641 -8.05 -0.90 -23.84
N ALA A 642 -9.22 -1.40 -23.45
CA ALA A 642 -9.73 -1.25 -22.09
C ALA A 642 -9.45 -2.51 -21.26
N VAL A 643 -8.83 -2.36 -20.08
CA VAL A 643 -8.65 -3.43 -19.09
C VAL A 643 -9.68 -3.21 -18.01
N THR A 644 -10.60 -4.15 -17.88
CA THR A 644 -11.77 -4.04 -17.01
C THR A 644 -11.92 -5.26 -16.10
N GLY A 645 -12.94 -5.28 -15.26
CA GLY A 645 -13.24 -6.36 -14.32
C GLY A 645 -13.50 -5.85 -12.91
N VAL A 646 -13.97 -6.72 -12.04
CA VAL A 646 -14.34 -6.38 -10.66
C VAL A 646 -13.17 -5.79 -9.86
N SER A 647 -13.49 -5.08 -8.77
CA SER A 647 -12.47 -4.49 -7.89
C SER A 647 -11.59 -5.61 -7.30
N GLY A 648 -10.26 -5.37 -7.23
CA GLY A 648 -9.30 -6.36 -6.76
C GLY A 648 -9.03 -7.55 -7.68
N SER A 649 -9.51 -7.57 -8.94
CA SER A 649 -9.28 -8.68 -9.89
C SER A 649 -7.85 -8.79 -10.44
N GLY A 650 -6.98 -7.81 -10.19
CA GLY A 650 -5.58 -7.83 -10.59
C GLY A 650 -5.23 -6.93 -11.80
N LYS A 651 -6.14 -6.03 -12.23
CA LYS A 651 -5.95 -5.10 -13.35
C LYS A 651 -4.68 -4.26 -13.23
N SER A 652 -4.55 -3.52 -12.12
CA SER A 652 -3.40 -2.62 -11.88
C SER A 652 -2.10 -3.42 -11.72
N THR A 653 -2.14 -4.61 -11.13
CA THR A 653 -0.99 -5.51 -11.05
C THR A 653 -0.52 -5.93 -12.44
N LEU A 654 -1.43 -6.31 -13.34
CA LEU A 654 -1.09 -6.71 -14.72
C LEU A 654 -0.53 -5.53 -15.53
N VAL A 655 -1.22 -4.39 -15.48
CA VAL A 655 -0.93 -3.23 -16.35
C VAL A 655 0.17 -2.35 -15.79
N ASN A 656 0.08 -1.95 -14.50
CA ASN A 656 1.02 -1.02 -13.89
C ASN A 656 2.26 -1.72 -13.35
N ASP A 657 2.09 -2.78 -12.49
CA ASP A 657 3.23 -3.40 -11.81
C ASP A 657 4.07 -4.27 -12.76
N ILE A 658 3.45 -4.89 -13.78
CA ILE A 658 4.17 -5.76 -14.72
C ILE A 658 4.42 -5.04 -16.05
N LEU A 659 3.37 -4.79 -16.86
CA LEU A 659 3.53 -4.32 -18.24
C LEU A 659 4.21 -2.95 -18.31
N TYR A 660 3.65 -1.94 -17.63
CA TYR A 660 4.21 -0.59 -17.63
C TYR A 660 5.64 -0.59 -17.04
N THR A 661 5.83 -1.24 -15.89
CA THR A 661 7.13 -1.25 -15.21
C THR A 661 8.20 -1.94 -16.06
N HIS A 662 7.86 -3.03 -16.77
CA HIS A 662 8.75 -3.67 -17.73
C HIS A 662 9.12 -2.72 -18.88
N LEU A 663 8.12 -2.15 -19.57
CA LEU A 663 8.35 -1.24 -20.68
C LEU A 663 9.11 0.04 -20.24
N ALA A 664 8.85 0.55 -19.05
CA ALA A 664 9.57 1.71 -18.52
C ALA A 664 11.04 1.40 -18.25
N ARG A 665 11.35 0.19 -17.79
CA ARG A 665 12.71 -0.27 -17.61
C ARG A 665 13.44 -0.40 -18.95
N GLU A 666 12.85 -1.11 -19.91
CA GLU A 666 13.51 -1.41 -21.20
C GLU A 666 13.59 -0.17 -22.10
N LEU A 667 12.53 0.62 -22.21
CA LEU A 667 12.44 1.74 -23.16
C LEU A 667 12.87 3.09 -22.57
N ASN A 668 12.55 3.36 -21.31
CA ASN A 668 12.82 4.65 -20.67
C ASN A 668 14.00 4.61 -19.69
N GLY A 669 14.64 3.45 -19.48
CA GLY A 669 15.75 3.27 -18.54
C GLY A 669 15.33 3.49 -17.08
N ALA A 670 14.06 3.23 -16.74
CA ALA A 670 13.58 3.34 -15.36
C ALA A 670 14.23 2.25 -14.48
N ARG A 671 14.44 2.57 -13.21
CA ARG A 671 15.09 1.67 -12.24
C ARG A 671 14.11 0.75 -11.50
N SER A 672 12.83 0.83 -11.82
CA SER A 672 11.81 -0.01 -11.21
C SER A 672 11.93 -1.45 -11.69
N VAL A 673 11.64 -2.40 -10.80
CA VAL A 673 11.63 -3.83 -11.10
C VAL A 673 10.19 -4.26 -11.36
N PRO A 674 9.90 -4.88 -12.51
CA PRO A 674 8.57 -5.35 -12.83
C PRO A 674 8.14 -6.50 -11.90
N GLY A 675 6.83 -6.60 -11.66
CA GLY A 675 6.25 -7.69 -10.90
C GLY A 675 6.57 -9.05 -11.52
N ARG A 676 6.41 -10.13 -10.77
CA ARG A 676 6.79 -11.49 -11.18
C ARG A 676 6.03 -11.94 -12.43
N HIS A 677 6.77 -12.16 -13.51
CA HIS A 677 6.31 -12.68 -14.78
C HIS A 677 7.43 -13.48 -15.45
N THR A 678 7.13 -14.17 -16.53
CA THR A 678 8.16 -14.95 -17.25
C THR A 678 8.90 -14.08 -18.25
N ARG A 679 8.18 -13.38 -19.14
CA ARG A 679 8.74 -12.46 -20.15
C ARG A 679 7.62 -11.57 -20.73
N VAL A 680 8.02 -10.51 -21.41
CA VAL A 680 7.15 -9.72 -22.29
C VAL A 680 7.65 -9.88 -23.72
N GLU A 681 6.75 -10.06 -24.67
CA GLU A 681 7.04 -10.14 -26.10
C GLU A 681 6.47 -8.94 -26.84
N GLY A 682 7.16 -8.45 -27.88
CA GLY A 682 6.71 -7.33 -28.75
C GLY A 682 7.12 -5.95 -28.22
N ASP A 683 7.96 -5.85 -27.21
CA ASP A 683 8.52 -4.59 -26.68
C ASP A 683 9.41 -3.87 -27.71
N ASP A 684 10.03 -4.59 -28.65
CA ASP A 684 10.76 -4.07 -29.80
C ASP A 684 9.88 -3.29 -30.82
N LEU A 685 8.55 -3.52 -30.80
CA LEU A 685 7.59 -2.80 -31.65
C LEU A 685 7.25 -1.40 -31.12
N VAL A 686 7.68 -1.06 -29.91
CA VAL A 686 7.36 0.17 -29.18
C VAL A 686 8.64 0.96 -28.93
N ASP A 687 8.57 2.28 -29.02
CA ASP A 687 9.71 3.16 -28.80
C ASP A 687 9.65 3.96 -27.50
N LYS A 688 8.49 4.07 -26.89
CA LYS A 688 8.27 4.82 -25.66
C LYS A 688 7.03 4.33 -24.93
N VAL A 689 7.09 4.32 -23.60
CA VAL A 689 5.91 4.15 -22.74
C VAL A 689 5.68 5.42 -21.91
N VAL A 690 4.42 5.79 -21.76
CA VAL A 690 3.96 6.93 -20.96
C VAL A 690 2.90 6.45 -19.99
N HIS A 691 3.11 6.72 -18.70
CA HIS A 691 2.12 6.43 -17.67
C HIS A 691 1.44 7.71 -17.20
N VAL A 692 0.13 7.68 -17.13
CA VAL A 692 -0.71 8.79 -16.70
C VAL A 692 -1.58 8.32 -15.53
N ASP A 693 -1.11 8.58 -14.33
CA ASP A 693 -1.76 8.22 -13.07
C ASP A 693 -2.37 9.45 -12.38
N GLN A 694 -3.12 9.21 -11.31
CA GLN A 694 -3.80 10.23 -10.50
C GLN A 694 -2.88 10.94 -9.48
N SER A 695 -1.58 10.61 -9.45
CA SER A 695 -0.65 11.27 -8.53
C SER A 695 -0.52 12.77 -8.83
N PRO A 696 -0.30 13.62 -7.81
CA PRO A 696 -0.15 15.06 -8.02
C PRO A 696 0.99 15.40 -8.98
N ILE A 697 0.84 16.49 -9.77
CA ILE A 697 1.89 17.00 -10.67
C ILE A 697 3.09 17.60 -9.92
N GLY A 698 3.03 17.66 -8.62
CA GLY A 698 4.09 18.11 -7.72
C GLY A 698 3.63 18.15 -6.27
N ARG A 699 4.58 18.11 -5.35
CA ARG A 699 4.32 18.07 -3.89
C ARG A 699 4.31 19.45 -3.23
N THR A 700 4.68 20.50 -3.95
CA THR A 700 4.82 21.85 -3.40
C THR A 700 3.87 22.83 -4.07
N PRO A 701 3.49 23.94 -3.41
CA PRO A 701 2.70 25.01 -4.02
C PRO A 701 3.31 25.65 -5.25
N ARG A 702 4.61 25.47 -5.50
CA ARG A 702 5.32 26.00 -6.69
C ARG A 702 5.02 25.24 -7.97
N SER A 703 4.64 23.98 -7.85
CA SER A 703 4.20 23.19 -9.00
C SER A 703 2.78 23.61 -9.38
N ASN A 704 2.56 23.88 -10.65
CA ASN A 704 1.28 24.29 -11.21
C ASN A 704 1.16 23.85 -12.69
N PRO A 705 -0.02 23.92 -13.32
CA PRO A 705 -0.22 23.53 -14.71
C PRO A 705 0.74 24.22 -15.68
N ALA A 706 1.00 25.51 -15.48
CA ALA A 706 1.87 26.29 -16.38
C ALA A 706 3.34 25.82 -16.32
N THR A 707 3.86 25.50 -15.13
CA THR A 707 5.23 24.99 -14.98
C THR A 707 5.38 23.56 -15.45
N TYR A 708 4.40 22.70 -15.17
CA TYR A 708 4.44 21.29 -15.53
C TYR A 708 4.41 21.06 -17.04
N THR A 709 3.57 21.81 -17.75
CA THR A 709 3.46 21.74 -19.22
C THR A 709 4.55 22.51 -19.96
N GLY A 710 5.38 23.29 -19.24
CA GLY A 710 6.44 24.10 -19.81
C GLY A 710 5.98 25.39 -20.49
N VAL A 711 4.69 25.68 -20.51
CA VAL A 711 4.16 26.94 -21.11
C VAL A 711 4.71 28.18 -20.40
N PHE A 712 4.97 28.09 -19.09
CA PHE A 712 5.49 29.18 -18.29
C PHE A 712 6.88 29.65 -18.74
N ASP A 713 7.70 28.77 -19.29
CA ASP A 713 9.00 29.14 -19.83
C ASP A 713 8.88 30.07 -21.05
N HIS A 714 7.85 29.87 -21.87
CA HIS A 714 7.56 30.76 -23.00
C HIS A 714 6.96 32.08 -22.51
N VAL A 715 6.10 32.07 -21.50
CA VAL A 715 5.53 33.28 -20.89
C VAL A 715 6.64 34.14 -20.28
N ARG A 716 7.59 33.56 -19.51
CA ARG A 716 8.72 34.28 -18.93
C ARG A 716 9.63 34.93 -19.98
N LYS A 717 9.87 34.25 -21.11
CA LYS A 717 10.61 34.80 -22.24
C LYS A 717 9.89 35.98 -22.84
N LEU A 718 8.59 35.87 -23.06
CA LEU A 718 7.77 36.95 -23.61
C LEU A 718 7.79 38.20 -22.70
N PHE A 719 7.67 38.04 -21.39
CA PHE A 719 7.75 39.16 -20.44
C PHE A 719 9.15 39.83 -20.47
N ALA A 720 10.24 39.06 -20.58
CA ALA A 720 11.59 39.59 -20.69
C ALA A 720 11.81 40.37 -22.01
N GLU A 721 11.00 40.14 -23.03
CA GLU A 721 11.05 40.83 -24.33
C GLU A 721 10.25 42.13 -24.34
N THR A 722 9.45 42.43 -23.31
CA THR A 722 8.72 43.71 -23.21
C THR A 722 9.66 44.89 -23.10
N MET A 723 9.19 46.08 -23.53
CA MET A 723 9.98 47.29 -23.48
C MET A 723 10.41 47.66 -22.04
N GLU A 724 9.50 47.51 -21.07
CA GLU A 724 9.74 47.77 -19.65
C GLU A 724 10.82 46.87 -19.07
N ALA A 725 10.76 45.57 -19.39
CA ALA A 725 11.73 44.57 -18.92
C ALA A 725 13.12 44.86 -19.51
N LYS A 726 13.20 45.19 -20.81
CA LYS A 726 14.46 45.54 -21.48
C LYS A 726 15.11 46.79 -20.90
N VAL A 727 14.33 47.86 -20.63
CA VAL A 727 14.83 49.10 -20.01
C VAL A 727 15.40 48.83 -18.62
N ARG A 728 14.79 47.93 -17.87
CA ARG A 728 15.23 47.56 -16.51
C ARG A 728 16.32 46.45 -16.51
N GLY A 729 16.69 45.91 -17.69
CA GLY A 729 17.64 44.81 -17.79
C GLY A 729 17.16 43.48 -17.23
N TYR A 730 15.84 43.25 -17.22
CA TYR A 730 15.24 42.03 -16.66
C TYR A 730 15.32 40.88 -17.66
N LEU A 731 15.97 39.79 -17.23
CA LEU A 731 16.11 38.54 -17.96
C LEU A 731 14.97 37.58 -17.60
N PRO A 732 14.72 36.50 -18.36
CA PRO A 732 13.65 35.51 -18.06
C PRO A 732 13.72 34.91 -16.64
N GLY A 733 14.89 34.89 -16.00
CA GLY A 733 15.06 34.45 -14.61
C GLY A 733 14.37 35.38 -13.60
N ARG A 734 14.23 36.69 -13.90
CA ARG A 734 13.53 37.65 -13.05
C ARG A 734 12.06 37.30 -12.90
N PHE A 735 11.45 36.77 -13.93
CA PHE A 735 10.05 36.32 -13.98
C PHE A 735 9.82 34.90 -13.50
N SER A 736 10.79 34.28 -12.80
CA SER A 736 10.66 32.97 -12.18
C SER A 736 10.46 33.13 -10.67
N PHE A 737 9.35 32.57 -10.14
CA PHE A 737 9.12 32.54 -8.70
C PHE A 737 10.00 31.48 -7.97
N ASN A 738 10.77 30.68 -8.71
CA ASN A 738 11.74 29.72 -8.14
C ASN A 738 13.15 30.33 -7.95
N VAL A 739 13.43 31.44 -8.57
CA VAL A 739 14.77 32.08 -8.60
C VAL A 739 14.76 33.36 -7.77
N LYS A 740 15.80 33.56 -6.95
CA LYS A 740 16.00 34.81 -6.20
C LYS A 740 16.07 36.02 -7.12
N GLY A 741 15.59 37.17 -6.66
CA GLY A 741 15.64 38.44 -7.33
C GLY A 741 14.31 38.94 -7.86
N GLY A 742 13.41 38.08 -8.36
CA GLY A 742 12.08 38.49 -8.82
C GLY A 742 10.92 37.96 -7.94
N ARG A 743 11.18 36.93 -7.16
CA ARG A 743 10.18 36.32 -6.28
C ARG A 743 9.99 37.12 -4.97
N CYS A 744 8.88 36.93 -4.33
CA CYS A 744 8.68 37.35 -2.95
C CYS A 744 9.61 36.52 -2.04
N GLU A 745 10.50 37.17 -1.30
CA GLU A 745 11.45 36.47 -0.44
C GLU A 745 10.80 35.99 0.89
N ASN A 746 9.69 36.59 1.31
CA ASN A 746 8.98 36.16 2.51
C ASN A 746 8.42 34.74 2.37
N CYS A 747 7.68 34.45 1.30
CA CYS A 747 7.18 33.10 0.99
C CYS A 747 8.12 32.32 0.06
N SER A 748 9.27 32.87 -0.28
CA SER A 748 10.22 32.27 -1.24
C SER A 748 9.60 31.87 -2.59
N GLY A 749 8.52 32.54 -3.00
CA GLY A 749 7.80 32.29 -4.25
C GLY A 749 6.68 31.26 -4.18
N ASP A 750 6.34 30.74 -2.98
CA ASP A 750 5.24 29.80 -2.79
C ASP A 750 3.87 30.47 -2.92
N GLY A 751 3.77 31.77 -2.63
CA GLY A 751 2.54 32.54 -2.57
C GLY A 751 1.80 32.33 -1.24
N THR A 752 2.10 31.25 -0.54
CA THR A 752 1.52 30.85 0.74
C THR A 752 2.60 30.57 1.77
N ILE A 753 2.26 30.65 3.05
CA ILE A 753 3.09 30.24 4.18
C ILE A 753 2.49 28.96 4.76
N LYS A 754 3.33 27.94 4.87
CA LYS A 754 2.96 26.66 5.47
C LYS A 754 3.03 26.78 6.98
N ILE A 755 1.94 26.51 7.67
CA ILE A 755 1.87 26.38 9.13
C ILE A 755 1.80 24.90 9.45
N GLU A 756 2.87 24.37 10.04
CA GLU A 756 2.95 22.96 10.44
C GLU A 756 2.17 22.72 11.72
N MET A 757 1.22 21.80 11.68
CA MET A 757 0.37 21.42 12.79
C MET A 757 0.75 20.00 13.24
N ASN A 758 1.32 19.83 14.44
CA ASN A 758 1.88 18.57 14.93
C ASN A 758 0.94 17.35 14.89
N PHE A 759 -0.37 17.55 14.95
CA PHE A 759 -1.38 16.47 15.00
C PHE A 759 -2.50 16.62 13.96
N LEU A 760 -2.50 17.69 13.17
CA LEU A 760 -3.48 18.01 12.14
C LEU A 760 -2.77 18.17 10.78
N PRO A 761 -3.48 18.11 9.66
CA PRO A 761 -2.93 18.46 8.36
C PRO A 761 -2.35 19.88 8.35
N ASP A 762 -1.24 20.07 7.63
CA ASP A 762 -0.61 21.38 7.47
C ASP A 762 -1.58 22.37 6.83
N VAL A 763 -1.61 23.62 7.36
CA VAL A 763 -2.43 24.69 6.82
C VAL A 763 -1.58 25.63 5.98
N TYR A 764 -2.08 26.00 4.80
CA TYR A 764 -1.45 26.96 3.91
C TYR A 764 -2.22 28.28 3.92
N VAL A 765 -1.58 29.37 4.37
CA VAL A 765 -2.18 30.69 4.47
C VAL A 765 -1.55 31.61 3.40
N PRO A 766 -2.30 32.49 2.71
CA PRO A 766 -1.71 33.46 1.78
C PRO A 766 -0.61 34.28 2.43
N CYS A 767 0.44 34.54 1.71
CA CYS A 767 1.57 35.34 2.20
C CYS A 767 1.13 36.81 2.42
N GLU A 768 1.32 37.35 3.60
CA GLU A 768 0.93 38.71 3.98
C GLU A 768 1.66 39.81 3.18
N VAL A 769 2.83 39.50 2.59
CA VAL A 769 3.66 40.45 1.83
C VAL A 769 3.27 40.54 0.36
N CYS A 770 3.02 39.36 -0.28
CA CYS A 770 2.66 39.34 -1.70
C CYS A 770 1.21 38.92 -1.96
N HIS A 771 0.41 38.71 -0.94
CA HIS A 771 -1.03 38.39 -1.02
C HIS A 771 -1.36 37.23 -1.99
N GLY A 772 -0.41 36.32 -2.21
CA GLY A 772 -0.57 35.20 -3.17
C GLY A 772 0.16 35.38 -4.50
N ASP A 773 0.57 36.56 -4.87
CA ASP A 773 1.15 36.91 -6.18
C ASP A 773 2.52 36.26 -6.47
N ARG A 774 3.21 35.73 -5.45
CA ARG A 774 4.51 35.01 -5.55
C ARG A 774 5.72 35.89 -5.89
N TYR A 775 5.54 37.13 -6.36
CA TYR A 775 6.59 38.03 -6.84
C TYR A 775 6.78 39.27 -5.94
N ASN A 776 7.89 39.91 -6.08
CA ASN A 776 8.13 41.23 -5.50
C ASN A 776 7.48 42.34 -6.36
N ARG A 777 7.26 43.51 -5.75
CA ARG A 777 6.57 44.63 -6.37
C ARG A 777 7.20 45.07 -7.69
N GLU A 778 8.53 45.18 -7.78
CA GLU A 778 9.24 45.62 -8.97
C GLU A 778 9.06 44.69 -10.18
N THR A 779 8.87 43.36 -9.95
CA THR A 779 8.61 42.41 -11.03
C THR A 779 7.15 42.51 -11.51
N LEU A 780 6.21 42.83 -10.61
CA LEU A 780 4.79 43.00 -10.94
C LEU A 780 4.51 44.29 -11.74
N GLU A 781 5.40 45.27 -11.68
CA GLU A 781 5.29 46.51 -12.49
C GLU A 781 5.48 46.28 -13.99
N VAL A 782 6.02 45.15 -14.41
CA VAL A 782 6.22 44.83 -15.84
C VAL A 782 4.93 44.19 -16.39
N HIS A 783 4.37 44.81 -17.44
CA HIS A 783 3.11 44.37 -18.03
C HIS A 783 3.25 43.89 -19.48
N TYR A 784 2.44 42.91 -19.86
CA TYR A 784 2.20 42.50 -21.24
C TYR A 784 0.72 42.62 -21.52
N LYS A 785 0.33 43.37 -22.55
CA LYS A 785 -1.10 43.72 -22.83
C LYS A 785 -1.87 44.17 -21.58
N GLY A 786 -1.23 44.94 -20.68
CA GLY A 786 -1.85 45.45 -19.47
C GLY A 786 -1.96 44.51 -18.28
N LYS A 787 -1.44 43.30 -18.38
CA LYS A 787 -1.44 42.29 -17.32
C LYS A 787 -0.02 42.02 -16.81
N SER A 788 0.16 41.96 -15.50
CA SER A 788 1.37 41.50 -14.82
C SER A 788 1.54 39.99 -14.94
N ILE A 789 2.73 39.47 -14.59
CA ILE A 789 2.96 38.02 -14.65
C ILE A 789 2.14 37.23 -13.59
N ALA A 790 1.82 37.85 -12.46
CA ALA A 790 0.95 37.25 -11.46
C ALA A 790 -0.49 37.15 -11.97
N GLU A 791 -1.03 38.21 -12.57
CA GLU A 791 -2.36 38.20 -13.19
C GLU A 791 -2.46 37.17 -14.32
N VAL A 792 -1.39 36.93 -15.08
CA VAL A 792 -1.34 35.87 -16.11
C VAL A 792 -1.40 34.49 -15.46
N LEU A 793 -0.73 34.26 -14.34
CA LEU A 793 -0.82 32.99 -13.62
C LEU A 793 -2.23 32.77 -13.01
N ASP A 794 -2.91 33.84 -12.67
CA ASP A 794 -4.27 33.77 -12.12
C ASP A 794 -5.36 33.61 -13.18
N MET A 795 -5.04 33.80 -14.47
CA MET A 795 -6.00 33.57 -15.56
C MET A 795 -6.42 32.08 -15.65
N PRO A 796 -7.73 31.79 -15.90
CA PRO A 796 -8.19 30.52 -16.42
C PRO A 796 -7.50 30.20 -17.77
N ILE A 797 -7.28 28.90 -18.04
CA ILE A 797 -6.60 28.45 -19.27
C ILE A 797 -7.36 28.90 -20.52
N GLU A 798 -8.68 28.93 -20.50
CA GLU A 798 -9.51 29.41 -21.62
C GLU A 798 -9.30 30.91 -21.90
N GLU A 799 -9.31 31.76 -20.87
CA GLU A 799 -9.01 33.21 -20.99
C GLU A 799 -7.57 33.44 -21.47
N ALA A 800 -6.63 32.67 -20.90
CA ALA A 800 -5.22 32.76 -21.30
C ALA A 800 -5.01 32.33 -22.76
N LEU A 801 -5.80 31.38 -23.29
CA LEU A 801 -5.75 30.94 -24.68
C LEU A 801 -6.11 32.11 -25.61
N ASP A 802 -7.18 32.84 -25.31
CA ASP A 802 -7.61 34.00 -26.07
C ASP A 802 -6.60 35.18 -25.94
N PHE A 803 -6.10 35.39 -24.71
CA PHE A 803 -5.10 36.46 -24.46
C PHE A 803 -3.80 36.27 -25.24
N PHE A 804 -3.33 35.02 -25.36
CA PHE A 804 -2.09 34.65 -26.05
C PHE A 804 -2.31 34.14 -27.48
N GLU A 805 -3.48 34.27 -28.08
CA GLU A 805 -3.78 33.76 -29.43
C GLU A 805 -2.72 34.18 -30.47
N ALA A 806 -2.23 35.46 -30.40
CA ALA A 806 -1.20 35.99 -31.27
C ALA A 806 0.21 35.41 -31.04
N VAL A 807 0.42 34.56 -30.01
CA VAL A 807 1.71 33.94 -29.69
C VAL A 807 1.64 32.43 -29.89
N PRO A 808 1.91 31.89 -31.08
CA PRO A 808 1.62 30.48 -31.45
C PRO A 808 2.25 29.45 -30.54
N THR A 809 3.44 29.77 -29.99
CA THR A 809 4.14 28.86 -29.06
C THR A 809 3.40 28.67 -27.73
N ILE A 810 2.82 29.73 -27.18
CA ILE A 810 2.01 29.71 -25.96
C ILE A 810 0.62 29.17 -26.29
N ALA A 811 -0.05 29.69 -27.32
CA ALA A 811 -1.39 29.29 -27.71
C ALA A 811 -1.53 27.77 -27.96
N ARG A 812 -0.51 27.12 -28.55
CA ARG A 812 -0.49 25.67 -28.75
C ARG A 812 -0.55 24.91 -27.44
N HIS A 813 0.21 25.30 -26.43
CA HIS A 813 0.19 24.64 -25.11
C HIS A 813 -1.15 24.83 -24.42
N LEU A 814 -1.71 26.04 -24.45
CA LEU A 814 -2.98 26.37 -23.85
C LEU A 814 -4.15 25.65 -24.53
N ARG A 815 -4.12 25.53 -25.87
CA ARG A 815 -5.13 24.80 -26.64
C ARG A 815 -5.19 23.33 -26.21
N THR A 816 -4.05 22.68 -26.06
CA THR A 816 -4.02 21.28 -25.62
C THR A 816 -4.59 21.10 -24.21
N LEU A 817 -4.29 22.04 -23.29
CA LEU A 817 -4.89 22.05 -21.96
C LEU A 817 -6.41 22.25 -22.00
N ASN A 818 -6.89 23.10 -22.89
CA ASN A 818 -8.32 23.35 -23.07
C ASN A 818 -9.04 22.14 -23.72
N GLU A 819 -8.42 21.47 -24.70
CA GLU A 819 -8.94 20.27 -25.36
C GLU A 819 -9.15 19.08 -24.42
N VAL A 820 -8.30 18.94 -23.39
CA VAL A 820 -8.49 17.91 -22.35
C VAL A 820 -9.52 18.32 -21.28
N GLY A 821 -10.22 19.44 -21.47
CA GLY A 821 -11.27 19.91 -20.56
C GLY A 821 -10.77 20.62 -19.29
N LEU A 822 -9.61 21.28 -19.35
CA LEU A 822 -9.03 22.04 -18.23
C LEU A 822 -9.17 23.57 -18.41
N GLY A 823 -10.05 24.04 -19.31
CA GLY A 823 -10.21 25.48 -19.59
C GLY A 823 -10.46 26.33 -18.35
N TYR A 824 -11.21 25.83 -17.41
CA TYR A 824 -11.55 26.50 -16.15
C TYR A 824 -10.43 26.58 -15.11
N VAL A 825 -9.40 25.74 -15.24
CA VAL A 825 -8.28 25.69 -14.27
C VAL A 825 -7.39 26.89 -14.46
N ARG A 826 -6.93 27.53 -13.37
CA ARG A 826 -6.00 28.66 -13.46
C ARG A 826 -4.59 28.18 -13.74
N LEU A 827 -3.84 28.92 -14.57
CA LEU A 827 -2.47 28.57 -14.96
C LEU A 827 -1.51 28.36 -13.77
N GLY A 828 -1.63 29.21 -12.76
CA GLY A 828 -0.81 29.18 -11.53
C GLY A 828 -1.41 28.40 -10.38
N GLN A 829 -2.53 27.67 -10.58
CA GLN A 829 -3.17 26.88 -9.52
C GLN A 829 -2.18 25.87 -8.95
N SER A 830 -2.02 25.87 -7.62
CA SER A 830 -1.06 25.00 -6.92
C SER A 830 -1.38 23.52 -7.09
N ALA A 831 -0.37 22.68 -7.35
CA ALA A 831 -0.55 21.24 -7.52
C ALA A 831 -1.34 20.53 -6.37
N PRO A 832 -1.13 20.87 -5.09
CA PRO A 832 -1.91 20.26 -4.01
C PRO A 832 -3.41 20.58 -4.03
N THR A 833 -3.82 21.65 -4.72
CA THR A 833 -5.25 22.04 -4.81
C THR A 833 -5.97 21.41 -6.00
N LEU A 834 -5.23 20.79 -6.92
CA LEU A 834 -5.83 20.06 -8.04
C LEU A 834 -6.43 18.73 -7.57
N SER A 835 -7.57 18.36 -8.14
CA SER A 835 -8.11 17.01 -8.00
C SER A 835 -7.22 15.99 -8.71
N GLY A 836 -7.33 14.69 -8.35
CA GLY A 836 -6.59 13.61 -9.02
C GLY A 836 -6.82 13.57 -10.51
N GLY A 837 -8.07 13.75 -10.95
CA GLY A 837 -8.43 13.79 -12.37
C GLY A 837 -7.90 15.02 -13.11
N GLU A 838 -7.86 16.20 -12.47
CA GLU A 838 -7.23 17.39 -13.05
C GLU A 838 -5.71 17.20 -13.22
N ALA A 839 -5.03 16.70 -12.19
CA ALA A 839 -3.60 16.39 -12.25
C ALA A 839 -3.28 15.40 -13.39
N GLN A 840 -4.08 14.37 -13.55
CA GLN A 840 -3.96 13.37 -14.61
C GLN A 840 -4.14 14.00 -16.00
N ARG A 841 -5.14 14.87 -16.18
CA ARG A 841 -5.36 15.59 -17.44
C ARG A 841 -4.24 16.58 -17.78
N VAL A 842 -3.63 17.24 -16.78
CA VAL A 842 -2.44 18.07 -16.98
C VAL A 842 -1.27 17.24 -17.49
N LYS A 843 -1.05 16.03 -16.92
CA LYS A 843 -0.02 15.09 -17.39
C LYS A 843 -0.28 14.66 -18.85
N LEU A 844 -1.53 14.29 -19.15
CA LEU A 844 -1.94 13.93 -20.51
C LEU A 844 -1.70 15.08 -21.50
N ALA A 845 -2.10 16.30 -21.16
CA ALA A 845 -1.85 17.48 -21.98
C ALA A 845 -0.36 17.72 -22.26
N SER A 846 0.49 17.54 -21.25
CA SER A 846 1.94 17.67 -21.40
C SER A 846 2.52 16.65 -22.39
N GLU A 847 2.02 15.41 -22.41
CA GLU A 847 2.45 14.38 -23.37
C GLU A 847 1.90 14.63 -24.78
N LEU A 848 0.66 15.11 -24.92
CA LEU A 848 0.07 15.46 -26.21
C LEU A 848 0.80 16.57 -26.96
N GLN A 849 1.51 17.44 -26.25
CA GLN A 849 2.32 18.52 -26.83
C GLN A 849 3.61 18.01 -27.46
N LYS A 850 4.09 16.83 -27.08
CA LYS A 850 5.30 16.23 -27.62
C LYS A 850 5.05 15.66 -29.03
N ARG A 851 6.12 15.58 -29.81
CA ARG A 851 6.02 14.98 -31.17
C ARG A 851 5.72 13.48 -31.03
N SER A 852 4.64 13.04 -31.63
CA SER A 852 4.29 11.63 -31.71
C SER A 852 5.14 10.88 -32.72
N THR A 853 5.62 9.69 -32.38
CA THR A 853 6.34 8.77 -33.27
C THR A 853 5.39 7.77 -33.93
N GLY A 854 4.16 7.61 -33.42
CA GLY A 854 3.19 6.61 -33.83
C GLY A 854 3.46 5.20 -33.29
N ARG A 855 4.41 5.06 -32.35
CA ARG A 855 4.77 3.78 -31.70
C ARG A 855 4.85 3.90 -30.18
N THR A 856 4.21 4.92 -29.62
CA THR A 856 4.17 5.14 -28.17
C THR A 856 3.01 4.37 -27.55
N VAL A 857 3.24 3.70 -26.42
CA VAL A 857 2.20 3.11 -25.57
C VAL A 857 1.85 4.08 -24.45
N TYR A 858 0.59 4.48 -24.38
CA TYR A 858 0.03 5.24 -23.27
C TYR A 858 -0.71 4.31 -22.33
N VAL A 859 -0.35 4.31 -21.07
CA VAL A 859 -1.02 3.57 -19.99
C VAL A 859 -1.72 4.58 -19.08
N LEU A 860 -3.05 4.47 -18.97
CA LEU A 860 -3.85 5.35 -18.14
C LEU A 860 -4.58 4.52 -17.08
N ASP A 861 -4.60 5.02 -15.85
CA ASP A 861 -5.26 4.38 -14.72
C ASP A 861 -6.49 5.20 -14.32
N GLU A 862 -7.69 4.65 -14.57
CA GLU A 862 -9.00 5.23 -14.29
C GLU A 862 -9.12 6.72 -14.70
N PRO A 863 -8.90 7.07 -15.98
CA PRO A 863 -8.86 8.46 -16.43
C PRO A 863 -10.20 9.20 -16.38
N THR A 864 -11.32 8.50 -16.15
CA THR A 864 -12.66 9.10 -16.04
C THR A 864 -13.04 9.49 -14.61
N THR A 865 -12.15 9.26 -13.65
CA THR A 865 -12.36 9.61 -12.23
C THR A 865 -12.73 11.08 -12.07
N GLY A 866 -13.84 11.37 -11.39
CA GLY A 866 -14.35 12.73 -11.15
C GLY A 866 -14.84 13.48 -12.37
N LEU A 867 -15.12 12.80 -13.46
CA LEU A 867 -15.59 13.43 -14.69
C LEU A 867 -17.08 13.27 -14.90
N HIS A 868 -17.71 14.38 -15.27
CA HIS A 868 -19.07 14.38 -15.79
C HIS A 868 -19.12 13.76 -17.20
N PHE A 869 -20.26 13.23 -17.64
CA PHE A 869 -20.48 12.60 -18.97
C PHE A 869 -19.94 13.45 -20.14
N GLU A 870 -20.13 14.78 -20.12
CA GLU A 870 -19.60 15.69 -21.15
C GLU A 870 -18.07 15.72 -21.18
N ASP A 871 -17.42 15.69 -20.00
CA ASP A 871 -15.96 15.69 -19.89
C ASP A 871 -15.39 14.33 -20.34
N ILE A 872 -16.10 13.22 -20.06
CA ILE A 872 -15.77 11.88 -20.58
C ILE A 872 -15.82 11.86 -22.11
N SER A 873 -16.84 12.48 -22.71
CA SER A 873 -16.94 12.61 -24.17
C SER A 873 -15.74 13.32 -24.78
N LYS A 874 -15.26 14.41 -24.14
CA LYS A 874 -14.05 15.13 -24.57
C LYS A 874 -12.79 14.26 -24.42
N LEU A 875 -12.65 13.57 -23.30
CA LEU A 875 -11.52 12.67 -23.03
C LEU A 875 -11.46 11.54 -24.07
N ILE A 876 -12.56 10.88 -24.39
CA ILE A 876 -12.61 9.81 -25.41
C ILE A 876 -12.14 10.32 -26.77
N LYS A 877 -12.53 11.55 -27.18
CA LYS A 877 -12.05 12.16 -28.43
C LYS A 877 -10.52 12.35 -28.42
N VAL A 878 -9.97 12.78 -27.30
CA VAL A 878 -8.52 12.95 -27.13
C VAL A 878 -7.80 11.61 -27.20
N LEU A 879 -8.28 10.57 -26.52
CA LEU A 879 -7.70 9.23 -26.55
C LEU A 879 -7.78 8.60 -27.96
N SER A 880 -8.93 8.75 -28.63
CA SER A 880 -9.09 8.32 -30.04
C SER A 880 -8.10 9.04 -30.96
N GLY A 881 -7.91 10.36 -30.79
CA GLY A 881 -6.94 11.13 -31.56
C GLY A 881 -5.46 10.72 -31.33
N LEU A 882 -5.13 10.14 -30.17
CA LEU A 882 -3.82 9.51 -29.94
C LEU A 882 -3.66 8.23 -30.75
N VAL A 883 -4.70 7.39 -30.77
CA VAL A 883 -4.72 6.12 -31.52
C VAL A 883 -4.67 6.39 -33.02
N ASP A 884 -5.41 7.38 -33.51
CA ASP A 884 -5.43 7.77 -34.94
C ASP A 884 -4.05 8.25 -35.45
N LYS A 885 -3.17 8.68 -34.53
CA LYS A 885 -1.75 8.99 -34.83
C LYS A 885 -0.84 7.75 -34.82
N GLY A 886 -1.39 6.54 -34.71
CA GLY A 886 -0.69 5.26 -34.72
C GLY A 886 -0.24 4.74 -33.35
N ASN A 887 -0.48 5.48 -32.27
CA ASN A 887 -0.10 5.09 -30.92
C ASN A 887 -1.05 4.01 -30.38
N SER A 888 -0.63 3.34 -29.31
CA SER A 888 -1.45 2.40 -28.54
C SER A 888 -1.89 3.03 -27.24
N VAL A 889 -3.14 2.87 -26.87
CA VAL A 889 -3.67 3.38 -25.61
C VAL A 889 -4.26 2.21 -24.82
N ILE A 890 -3.74 1.98 -23.63
CA ILE A 890 -4.22 0.97 -22.68
C ILE A 890 -4.80 1.72 -21.48
N VAL A 891 -6.10 1.53 -21.23
CA VAL A 891 -6.79 2.17 -20.10
C VAL A 891 -7.29 1.10 -19.12
N ILE A 892 -7.03 1.29 -17.83
CA ILE A 892 -7.74 0.56 -16.78
C ILE A 892 -9.02 1.35 -16.52
N GLU A 893 -10.19 0.73 -16.73
CA GLU A 893 -11.44 1.45 -16.62
C GLU A 893 -12.62 0.62 -16.11
N HIS A 894 -13.54 1.31 -15.47
CA HIS A 894 -14.83 0.81 -15.03
C HIS A 894 -16.01 1.52 -15.69
N ASN A 895 -15.76 2.68 -16.30
CA ASN A 895 -16.78 3.47 -16.97
C ASN A 895 -17.21 2.79 -18.27
N LEU A 896 -18.50 2.45 -18.37
CA LEU A 896 -19.07 1.72 -19.52
C LEU A 896 -19.03 2.52 -20.82
N ASP A 897 -19.06 3.85 -20.76
CA ASP A 897 -18.94 4.70 -21.94
C ASP A 897 -17.56 4.60 -22.61
N VAL A 898 -16.50 4.53 -21.81
CA VAL A 898 -15.14 4.27 -22.33
C VAL A 898 -15.03 2.84 -22.85
N ILE A 899 -15.51 1.85 -22.07
CA ILE A 899 -15.40 0.44 -22.43
C ILE A 899 -16.15 0.14 -23.75
N LYS A 900 -17.37 0.68 -23.91
CA LYS A 900 -18.14 0.48 -25.16
C LYS A 900 -17.49 1.14 -26.38
N THR A 901 -16.66 2.17 -26.20
CA THR A 901 -15.95 2.85 -27.30
C THR A 901 -14.57 2.26 -27.60
N ALA A 902 -14.03 1.37 -26.73
CA ALA A 902 -12.75 0.72 -26.95
C ALA A 902 -12.76 -0.23 -28.14
N ASP A 903 -11.61 -0.39 -28.80
CA ASP A 903 -11.43 -1.34 -29.91
C ASP A 903 -11.23 -2.78 -29.39
N TRP A 904 -10.60 -2.92 -28.22
CA TRP A 904 -10.32 -4.19 -27.56
C TRP A 904 -10.56 -4.10 -26.05
N VAL A 905 -11.04 -5.17 -25.47
CA VAL A 905 -11.29 -5.29 -24.01
C VAL A 905 -10.58 -6.53 -23.47
N VAL A 906 -9.95 -6.37 -22.32
CA VAL A 906 -9.41 -7.46 -21.49
C VAL A 906 -10.15 -7.42 -20.16
N ASP A 907 -11.02 -8.40 -19.92
CA ASP A 907 -11.84 -8.49 -18.70
C ASP A 907 -11.21 -9.44 -17.69
N MET A 908 -10.85 -8.90 -16.54
CA MET A 908 -10.17 -9.61 -15.44
C MET A 908 -11.17 -10.06 -14.37
N GLY A 909 -10.96 -11.22 -13.80
CA GLY A 909 -11.85 -11.74 -12.76
C GLY A 909 -11.59 -13.20 -12.42
N PRO A 910 -12.67 -13.99 -12.11
CA PRO A 910 -14.08 -13.57 -12.02
C PRO A 910 -14.42 -12.73 -10.79
N GLU A 911 -13.64 -12.86 -9.70
CA GLU A 911 -13.82 -12.17 -8.42
C GLU A 911 -12.60 -11.32 -8.06
N GLY A 912 -12.64 -10.63 -6.90
CA GLY A 912 -11.49 -9.94 -6.32
C GLY A 912 -10.56 -10.86 -5.51
N GLY A 913 -9.35 -10.39 -5.20
CA GLY A 913 -8.39 -11.08 -4.34
C GLY A 913 -8.04 -12.49 -4.84
N TYR A 914 -8.05 -13.46 -3.94
CA TYR A 914 -7.73 -14.86 -4.27
C TYR A 914 -8.75 -15.52 -5.22
N GLY A 915 -9.97 -14.99 -5.32
CA GLY A 915 -10.97 -15.46 -6.29
C GLY A 915 -10.74 -14.95 -7.72
N GLY A 916 -9.87 -13.96 -7.90
CA GLY A 916 -9.54 -13.28 -9.15
C GLY A 916 -8.27 -13.76 -9.84
N GLY A 917 -7.62 -12.83 -10.52
CA GLY A 917 -6.32 -13.03 -11.15
C GLY A 917 -6.31 -13.84 -12.44
N LEU A 918 -7.47 -13.97 -13.11
CA LEU A 918 -7.62 -14.66 -14.40
C LEU A 918 -8.18 -13.70 -15.45
N VAL A 919 -7.94 -13.99 -16.72
CA VAL A 919 -8.65 -13.36 -17.85
C VAL A 919 -9.94 -14.12 -18.06
N VAL A 920 -11.06 -13.44 -17.88
CA VAL A 920 -12.41 -14.01 -18.06
C VAL A 920 -12.83 -13.95 -19.54
N ALA A 921 -12.54 -12.82 -20.19
CA ALA A 921 -12.83 -12.60 -21.59
C ALA A 921 -11.81 -11.62 -22.21
N GLU A 922 -11.49 -11.80 -23.48
CA GLU A 922 -10.72 -10.85 -24.30
C GLU A 922 -11.34 -10.75 -25.69
N GLY A 923 -11.41 -9.56 -26.25
CA GLY A 923 -12.01 -9.34 -27.58
C GLY A 923 -12.58 -7.95 -27.75
N THR A 924 -13.40 -7.75 -28.80
CA THR A 924 -14.17 -6.51 -28.92
C THR A 924 -15.22 -6.40 -27.81
N PRO A 925 -15.72 -5.21 -27.47
CA PRO A 925 -16.80 -5.07 -26.49
C PRO A 925 -18.01 -5.98 -26.74
N GLU A 926 -18.40 -6.18 -28.01
CA GLU A 926 -19.51 -7.07 -28.43
C GLU A 926 -19.19 -8.54 -28.11
N GLN A 927 -17.95 -8.96 -28.36
CA GLN A 927 -17.48 -10.32 -28.03
C GLN A 927 -17.48 -10.56 -26.53
N VAL A 928 -16.97 -9.60 -25.74
CA VAL A 928 -16.98 -9.69 -24.28
C VAL A 928 -18.41 -9.71 -23.74
N ALA A 929 -19.33 -8.94 -24.32
CA ALA A 929 -20.75 -8.94 -23.97
C ALA A 929 -21.41 -10.31 -24.20
N SER A 930 -20.91 -11.12 -25.14
CA SER A 930 -21.42 -12.49 -25.39
C SER A 930 -21.00 -13.50 -24.34
N VAL A 931 -19.96 -13.22 -23.53
CA VAL A 931 -19.41 -14.14 -22.53
C VAL A 931 -20.23 -14.09 -21.23
N GLY A 932 -20.99 -15.12 -20.93
CA GLY A 932 -21.87 -15.18 -19.75
C GLY A 932 -21.14 -15.13 -18.39
N ALA A 933 -19.85 -15.50 -18.33
CA ALA A 933 -19.01 -15.44 -17.12
C ALA A 933 -18.47 -14.03 -16.83
N SER A 934 -18.48 -13.12 -17.82
CA SER A 934 -18.03 -11.75 -17.66
C SER A 934 -19.08 -10.89 -16.95
N HIS A 935 -18.70 -10.32 -15.82
CA HIS A 935 -19.55 -9.34 -15.14
C HIS A 935 -19.67 -8.06 -15.95
N THR A 936 -18.56 -7.54 -16.48
CA THR A 936 -18.55 -6.39 -17.40
C THR A 936 -19.40 -6.66 -18.66
N GLY A 937 -19.28 -7.87 -19.22
CA GLY A 937 -20.04 -8.28 -20.39
C GLY A 937 -21.57 -8.23 -20.19
N LYS A 938 -22.06 -8.50 -18.98
CA LYS A 938 -23.50 -8.39 -18.67
C LYS A 938 -24.01 -6.96 -18.80
N PHE A 939 -23.29 -5.99 -18.25
CA PHE A 939 -23.66 -4.56 -18.35
C PHE A 939 -23.46 -4.00 -19.77
N LEU A 940 -22.42 -4.45 -20.48
CA LEU A 940 -22.20 -4.05 -21.88
C LEU A 940 -23.32 -4.51 -22.80
N ARG A 941 -23.92 -5.66 -22.56
CA ARG A 941 -25.03 -6.22 -23.40
C ARG A 941 -26.23 -5.28 -23.43
N ASP A 942 -26.56 -4.71 -22.27
CA ASP A 942 -27.70 -3.80 -22.16
C ASP A 942 -27.48 -2.49 -22.95
N ILE A 943 -26.22 -2.01 -23.00
CA ILE A 943 -25.86 -0.76 -23.69
C ILE A 943 -25.64 -0.96 -25.19
N LEU A 944 -25.01 -2.08 -25.60
CA LEU A 944 -24.70 -2.36 -27.01
C LEU A 944 -25.90 -2.81 -27.81
N GLY A 945 -26.94 -3.36 -27.15
CA GLY A 945 -28.11 -3.93 -27.76
C GLY A 945 -27.93 -5.38 -28.29
N ALA A 946 -28.99 -6.15 -28.27
CA ALA A 946 -28.95 -7.58 -28.60
C ALA A 946 -28.48 -7.86 -30.03
N ASP A 947 -28.80 -6.99 -31.00
CA ASP A 947 -28.46 -7.18 -32.41
C ASP A 947 -26.94 -7.14 -32.66
N ARG A 948 -26.22 -6.15 -32.06
CA ARG A 948 -24.76 -6.06 -32.20
C ARG A 948 -24.02 -7.19 -31.49
N VAL A 949 -24.58 -7.71 -30.41
CA VAL A 949 -23.99 -8.83 -29.63
C VAL A 949 -24.18 -10.17 -30.32
N SER A 950 -25.33 -10.39 -31.01
CA SER A 950 -25.62 -11.63 -31.73
C SER A 950 -24.75 -11.86 -33.00
N ASP A 951 -24.25 -10.78 -33.59
CA ASP A 951 -23.39 -10.83 -34.78
C ASP A 951 -21.88 -11.01 -34.45
N ALA A 952 -21.50 -10.96 -33.16
CA ALA A 952 -20.12 -11.12 -32.75
C ALA A 952 -19.67 -12.59 -32.79
N ALA A 953 -18.53 -12.87 -33.45
CA ALA A 953 -17.91 -14.20 -33.40
C ALA A 953 -17.57 -14.59 -31.95
N VAL A 954 -17.90 -15.82 -31.56
CA VAL A 954 -17.68 -16.32 -30.18
C VAL A 954 -16.20 -16.24 -29.78
N PRO A 955 -15.84 -15.55 -28.69
CA PRO A 955 -14.45 -15.48 -28.23
C PRO A 955 -14.02 -16.86 -27.71
N VAL A 956 -12.75 -17.21 -27.98
CA VAL A 956 -12.13 -18.40 -27.38
C VAL A 956 -11.81 -18.10 -25.93
N ALA A 957 -12.64 -18.57 -25.01
CA ALA A 957 -12.31 -18.58 -23.59
C ALA A 957 -11.04 -19.43 -23.37
N ARG A 958 -9.91 -18.81 -23.10
CA ARG A 958 -8.68 -19.51 -22.69
C ARG A 958 -8.86 -19.91 -21.24
N THR A 959 -9.48 -21.10 -21.04
CA THR A 959 -9.47 -21.75 -19.74
C THR A 959 -8.02 -22.03 -19.34
N ALA A 960 -7.65 -21.69 -18.10
CA ALA A 960 -6.37 -22.02 -17.48
C ALA A 960 -6.00 -23.47 -17.83
N LYS A 961 -4.76 -23.69 -18.23
CA LYS A 961 -4.20 -25.05 -18.34
C LYS A 961 -4.52 -25.78 -17.05
N LYS A 962 -5.36 -26.82 -17.14
CA LYS A 962 -5.70 -27.67 -16.01
C LYS A 962 -4.40 -28.11 -15.34
N ALA A 963 -4.07 -27.53 -14.19
CA ALA A 963 -3.13 -28.15 -13.27
C ALA A 963 -3.74 -29.51 -12.92
N ALA A 964 -3.03 -30.58 -13.30
CA ALA A 964 -3.45 -31.94 -13.05
C ALA A 964 -3.48 -32.21 -11.53
N THR A 965 -4.58 -31.95 -10.88
CA THR A 965 -4.89 -32.47 -9.56
C THR A 965 -5.49 -33.87 -9.74
N GLY A 966 -4.62 -34.82 -9.96
CA GLY A 966 -4.92 -36.23 -9.91
C GLY A 966 -4.35 -36.86 -8.64
N LYS A 967 -4.98 -36.69 -7.49
CA LYS A 967 -4.83 -37.62 -6.37
C LYS A 967 -6.20 -38.01 -5.87
N LYS A 968 -6.81 -38.99 -6.59
CA LYS A 968 -7.80 -39.88 -5.97
C LYS A 968 -7.02 -40.97 -5.22
N ALA A 969 -7.22 -40.99 -3.94
CA ALA A 969 -6.84 -42.14 -3.10
C ALA A 969 -7.60 -43.40 -3.56
N ALA A 970 -6.87 -44.47 -3.83
CA ALA A 970 -7.41 -45.84 -3.92
C ALA A 970 -6.39 -46.82 -3.32
N PRO A 971 -6.83 -47.96 -2.79
CA PRO A 971 -6.23 -48.60 -1.62
C PRO A 971 -5.03 -49.49 -1.91
N ALA A 972 -4.23 -49.65 -0.88
CA ALA A 972 -3.08 -50.55 -0.82
C ALA A 972 -3.39 -51.97 -1.29
N LYS A 973 -2.62 -52.48 -2.31
CA LYS A 973 -2.16 -53.85 -2.38
C LYS A 973 -1.04 -53.99 -3.44
N LYS A 974 0.03 -54.72 -2.99
CA LYS A 974 1.15 -55.24 -3.77
C LYS A 974 2.37 -54.33 -4.04
N ALA A 975 3.16 -54.15 -3.00
CA ALA A 975 4.60 -54.00 -3.09
C ALA A 975 5.21 -55.41 -3.27
N ALA A 976 5.68 -55.76 -4.46
CA ALA A 976 6.64 -56.87 -4.69
C ALA A 976 7.01 -57.01 -6.17
N SER A 977 7.58 -55.99 -6.83
CA SER A 977 8.27 -56.20 -8.14
C SER A 977 9.18 -55.08 -8.63
N ALA A 978 9.44 -54.02 -7.81
CA ALA A 978 10.27 -52.90 -8.23
C ALA A 978 11.74 -52.94 -7.74
N LYS A 979 12.19 -54.04 -7.10
CA LYS A 979 13.58 -54.18 -6.59
C LYS A 979 14.56 -54.91 -7.52
N LYS A 980 14.16 -55.31 -8.73
CA LYS A 980 15.06 -55.99 -9.68
C LYS A 980 15.53 -55.13 -10.87
N ALA A 981 14.98 -53.95 -11.07
CA ALA A 981 15.37 -53.08 -12.19
C ALA A 981 16.41 -51.96 -11.85
N ALA A 982 16.65 -51.71 -10.56
CA ALA A 982 17.60 -50.67 -10.10
C ALA A 982 19.05 -51.19 -9.90
N ALA A 983 19.27 -52.53 -9.90
CA ALA A 983 20.59 -53.12 -9.76
C ALA A 983 21.34 -53.34 -11.09
N ALA A 984 20.64 -53.31 -12.23
CA ALA A 984 21.23 -53.50 -13.54
C ALA A 984 21.79 -52.21 -14.22
N LYS A 985 21.44 -51.00 -13.71
CA LYS A 985 21.95 -49.75 -14.26
C LYS A 985 23.17 -49.18 -13.52
N LYS A 986 23.63 -49.80 -12.43
CA LYS A 986 24.85 -49.39 -11.72
C LYS A 986 26.11 -50.22 -12.10
N ALA A 987 25.97 -51.25 -12.94
CA ALA A 987 27.08 -52.06 -13.37
C ALA A 987 27.66 -51.71 -14.78
N ALA A 988 27.05 -50.77 -15.49
CA ALA A 988 27.45 -50.38 -16.85
C ALA A 988 28.24 -49.07 -16.96
N VAL A 989 28.53 -48.36 -15.85
CA VAL A 989 29.27 -47.07 -15.88
C VAL A 989 30.68 -47.13 -15.25
N VAL A 990 31.18 -48.35 -14.93
CA VAL A 990 32.52 -48.54 -14.32
C VAL A 990 33.45 -49.37 -15.22
N LYS A 991 33.33 -49.21 -16.54
CA LYS A 991 34.36 -49.77 -17.46
C LYS A 991 34.61 -48.86 -18.63
N GLN A 992 35.29 -47.73 -18.39
CA GLN A 992 36.14 -47.05 -19.39
C GLN A 992 36.75 -45.82 -18.70
N ALA A 993 37.89 -46.02 -18.06
CA ALA A 993 38.99 -45.05 -17.94
C ALA A 993 40.14 -45.64 -17.13
N ALA A 994 41.17 -46.10 -17.81
CA ALA A 994 42.54 -46.15 -17.34
C ALA A 994 43.44 -46.55 -18.50
N PRO A 995 44.73 -46.25 -18.47
CA PRO A 995 45.39 -44.98 -18.67
C PRO A 995 46.46 -45.06 -19.75
N ALA A 996 46.92 -43.98 -20.31
CA ALA A 996 48.22 -44.01 -21.05
C ALA A 996 49.10 -42.84 -20.55
N LYS A 997 50.29 -43.26 -20.17
CA LYS A 997 51.42 -42.52 -19.62
C LYS A 997 52.26 -41.83 -20.68
N LYS A 998 52.99 -40.73 -20.27
CA LYS A 998 54.33 -40.24 -20.66
C LYS A 998 54.46 -39.60 -22.06
N ALA A 999 55.13 -38.50 -22.23
CA ALA A 999 56.44 -38.08 -21.77
C ALA A 999 56.73 -36.62 -22.15
N THR A 1000 57.29 -35.84 -21.24
CA THR A 1000 58.65 -35.22 -21.25
C THR A 1000 59.03 -34.19 -22.32
N ARG A 1001 59.55 -33.07 -21.76
CA ARG A 1001 60.67 -32.22 -22.25
C ARG A 1001 60.25 -31.11 -23.27
N ALA A 1002 60.57 -29.93 -23.07
CA ALA A 1002 61.60 -29.11 -22.43
C ALA A 1002 61.88 -27.90 -23.33
N ARG A 1003 62.12 -26.77 -22.72
CA ARG A 1003 63.05 -25.68 -23.04
C ARG A 1003 62.70 -24.59 -24.10
N LYS A 1004 62.78 -23.37 -23.55
CA LYS A 1004 63.44 -22.15 -24.09
C LYS A 1004 62.69 -21.37 -25.19
N ALA A 1005 62.24 -20.22 -24.91
CA ALA A 1005 62.89 -18.93 -24.84
C ALA A 1005 61.96 -17.92 -24.19
#